data_4fc74398a3b9f353e0031acf18a50a66
#
_entry.id   4fc74398a3b9f353e0031acf18a50a66
#
_cell.length_a   1.000
_cell.length_b   1.000
_cell.length_c   1.000
_cell.angle_alpha   90.00
_cell.angle_beta   90.00
_cell.angle_gamma   90.00
#
_symmetry.space_group_name_H-M   'P 1'
#
loop_
_entity.id
_entity.type
_entity.pdbx_description
1 polymer ?
#
loop_
_entity_poly.entity_id
_entity_poly.type
_entity_poly.pdbx_seq_one_letter_code
_entity_poly.pdbx_strand_id
1 'polypeptide(L)'
;EAQFRAITIEILKNHVIGRPQLVGTASVEHSEYLASRLKQEPLRRLVQILMLRRAWMKQNNIEVLESPLKEFIPFNKPIQEINAGDLRPMAKQLGVSLNVDDPDNRSLLMEEFGLNESNIDRFIEVVESGMNPQVLNARKHDEEGMIIAKAGALGAITIATNMAGRGVDIKLGGELDEERIRDTNRVLTKMGIDPYNMTLDERYQAILKVPPEEYGVYEESVKAYIDYIDQMEKVRDLGGLHVIGSERHESRRIDNQLRGRAARQGDPGSSRFFLSLQDEIVRLFGGEQLEGVLKRVNLLDVNVPLENNLFSRMIEQSQERVEGANFDARKHTLEYDDVLNSQRKRIYEQRDQAFVKEDLSEDVHAMLETDLDNRLDKAMDEEKWKLALYLDSIQPTIEVEENYLPSFSQSLLIQSLKEKVGSAPEKENLLNALDELSREAFRRENEVGLEQMETLIRNSQSGYESQLEERTANFELFVDSLKERLKEQQEAKEEGRVVEPIRPQDLLTEAGNIARVGFKLSPDKLRKLAEGDANIIEELRSQIEIALFAGYIQRLNQLIENRMIGDYEPPTTKFEIGDWEGFENAVMDAVQKAFRTRAERLFGNQGQVKSDLESALRTYQPAELTDKQWVQLFRTISQ
;
A
#
# COMPACT_ATOMS: atom_id res chain seq x y z
N GLU A 1 -5.39 -22.56 -10.20
CA GLU A 1 -6.03 -23.58 -11.06
C GLU A 1 -6.48 -24.78 -10.23
N ALA A 2 -5.60 -25.43 -9.43
CA ALA A 2 -5.93 -26.58 -8.58
C ALA A 2 -7.10 -26.30 -7.63
N GLN A 3 -7.12 -25.14 -6.99
CA GLN A 3 -8.19 -24.69 -6.10
C GLN A 3 -9.55 -24.67 -6.82
N PHE A 4 -9.61 -24.08 -8.00
CA PHE A 4 -10.85 -24.03 -8.78
C PHE A 4 -11.31 -25.41 -9.26
N ARG A 5 -10.36 -26.32 -9.55
CA ARG A 5 -10.70 -27.73 -9.84
C ARG A 5 -11.31 -28.41 -8.63
N ALA A 6 -10.73 -28.23 -7.46
CA ALA A 6 -11.26 -28.79 -6.21
C ALA A 6 -12.66 -28.26 -5.90
N ILE A 7 -12.89 -26.94 -6.05
CA ILE A 7 -14.21 -26.31 -5.90
C ILE A 7 -15.21 -26.91 -6.92
N THR A 8 -14.81 -27.04 -8.20
CA THR A 8 -15.68 -27.61 -9.24
C THR A 8 -16.08 -29.05 -8.92
N ILE A 9 -15.15 -29.87 -8.40
CA ILE A 9 -15.41 -31.24 -7.96
C ILE A 9 -16.38 -31.26 -6.77
N GLU A 10 -16.20 -30.40 -5.80
CA GLU A 10 -17.09 -30.29 -4.63
C GLU A 10 -18.51 -29.88 -5.05
N ILE A 11 -18.62 -28.91 -5.97
CA ILE A 11 -19.91 -28.49 -6.52
C ILE A 11 -20.57 -29.66 -7.26
N LEU A 12 -19.83 -30.37 -8.10
CA LEU A 12 -20.37 -31.49 -8.87
C LEU A 12 -20.90 -32.60 -7.96
N LYS A 13 -20.12 -33.01 -6.95
CA LYS A 13 -20.52 -34.04 -5.99
C LYS A 13 -21.82 -33.70 -5.27
N ASN A 14 -21.94 -32.49 -4.76
CA ASN A 14 -23.15 -32.05 -4.04
C ASN A 14 -24.34 -31.83 -4.98
N HIS A 15 -24.12 -31.35 -6.20
CA HIS A 15 -25.19 -31.16 -7.18
C HIS A 15 -25.81 -32.48 -7.65
N VAL A 16 -25.00 -33.51 -7.85
CA VAL A 16 -25.45 -34.83 -8.27
C VAL A 16 -26.41 -35.45 -7.25
N ILE A 17 -26.17 -35.27 -5.97
CA ILE A 17 -27.09 -35.75 -4.92
C ILE A 17 -28.30 -34.85 -4.72
N GLY A 18 -28.31 -33.65 -5.35
CA GLY A 18 -29.40 -32.67 -5.23
C GLY A 18 -29.25 -31.67 -4.09
N ARG A 19 -28.09 -31.60 -3.43
CA ARG A 19 -27.86 -30.70 -2.31
C ARG A 19 -27.68 -29.24 -2.80
N PRO A 20 -28.39 -28.25 -2.27
CA PRO A 20 -28.21 -26.85 -2.64
C PRO A 20 -26.86 -26.32 -2.17
N GLN A 21 -26.27 -25.41 -2.97
CA GLN A 21 -24.94 -24.88 -2.72
C GLN A 21 -24.88 -23.37 -2.91
N LEU A 22 -24.19 -22.70 -1.97
CA LEU A 22 -23.85 -21.29 -2.06
C LEU A 22 -22.33 -21.15 -2.09
N VAL A 23 -21.79 -20.63 -3.19
CA VAL A 23 -20.36 -20.41 -3.36
C VAL A 23 -20.04 -18.94 -3.21
N GLY A 24 -19.27 -18.59 -2.18
CA GLY A 24 -18.76 -17.22 -1.94
C GLY A 24 -17.43 -17.02 -2.64
N THR A 25 -17.32 -15.93 -3.41
CA THR A 25 -16.09 -15.49 -4.09
C THR A 25 -15.76 -14.05 -3.68
N ALA A 26 -14.47 -13.66 -3.67
CA ALA A 26 -14.06 -12.30 -3.28
C ALA A 26 -14.21 -11.29 -4.43
N SER A 27 -14.14 -11.73 -5.69
CA SER A 27 -14.23 -10.83 -6.84
C SER A 27 -15.27 -11.26 -7.87
N VAL A 28 -15.69 -10.30 -8.70
CA VAL A 28 -16.61 -10.53 -9.83
C VAL A 28 -15.97 -11.48 -10.84
N GLU A 29 -14.67 -11.27 -11.14
CA GLU A 29 -13.91 -12.09 -12.09
C GLU A 29 -13.85 -13.55 -11.63
N HIS A 30 -13.60 -13.81 -10.35
CA HIS A 30 -13.59 -15.16 -9.79
C HIS A 30 -14.96 -15.82 -9.89
N SER A 31 -16.06 -15.05 -9.70
CA SER A 31 -17.42 -15.57 -9.83
C SER A 31 -17.76 -15.99 -11.27
N GLU A 32 -17.39 -15.14 -12.25
CA GLU A 32 -17.60 -15.42 -13.67
C GLU A 32 -16.69 -16.55 -14.18
N TYR A 33 -15.43 -16.59 -13.71
CA TYR A 33 -14.50 -17.65 -14.04
C TYR A 33 -14.97 -19.01 -13.52
N LEU A 34 -15.42 -19.08 -12.28
CA LEU A 34 -15.97 -20.34 -11.72
C LEU A 34 -17.22 -20.77 -12.46
N ALA A 35 -18.13 -19.85 -12.77
CA ALA A 35 -19.33 -20.16 -13.55
C ALA A 35 -19.00 -20.70 -14.96
N SER A 36 -17.95 -20.19 -15.58
CA SER A 36 -17.50 -20.68 -16.89
C SER A 36 -17.01 -22.13 -16.85
N ARG A 37 -16.45 -22.56 -15.70
CA ARG A 37 -15.94 -23.93 -15.49
C ARG A 37 -17.01 -24.97 -15.26
N LEU A 38 -18.20 -24.55 -14.85
CA LEU A 38 -19.35 -25.42 -14.64
C LEU A 38 -20.10 -25.73 -15.96
N LYS A 39 -19.71 -25.09 -17.07
CA LYS A 39 -20.24 -25.41 -18.39
C LYS A 39 -19.81 -26.79 -18.86
N GLN A 40 -20.57 -27.37 -19.79
CA GLN A 40 -20.41 -28.71 -20.31
C GLN A 40 -18.96 -29.11 -20.66
N GLU A 41 -18.31 -28.37 -21.58
CA GLU A 41 -16.98 -28.77 -22.07
C GLU A 41 -15.88 -28.72 -20.99
N PRO A 42 -15.72 -27.64 -20.19
CA PRO A 42 -14.73 -27.64 -19.11
C PRO A 42 -14.99 -28.71 -18.05
N LEU A 43 -16.25 -28.94 -17.70
CA LEU A 43 -16.64 -29.95 -16.72
C LEU A 43 -16.31 -31.36 -17.21
N ARG A 44 -16.70 -31.68 -18.46
CA ARG A 44 -16.39 -32.96 -19.10
C ARG A 44 -14.87 -33.19 -19.12
N ARG A 45 -14.11 -32.18 -19.46
CA ARG A 45 -12.65 -32.25 -19.53
C ARG A 45 -12.03 -32.55 -18.18
N LEU A 46 -12.50 -31.89 -17.12
CA LEU A 46 -12.06 -32.15 -15.75
C LEU A 46 -12.34 -33.61 -15.35
N VAL A 47 -13.55 -34.10 -15.60
CA VAL A 47 -13.93 -35.47 -15.28
C VAL A 47 -13.09 -36.49 -16.07
N GLN A 48 -12.81 -36.25 -17.35
CA GLN A 48 -11.93 -37.09 -18.15
C GLN A 48 -10.51 -37.18 -17.59
N ILE A 49 -9.92 -36.04 -17.17
CA ILE A 49 -8.58 -36.02 -16.57
C ILE A 49 -8.56 -36.86 -15.27
N LEU A 50 -9.56 -36.67 -14.41
CA LEU A 50 -9.63 -37.40 -13.13
C LEU A 50 -9.86 -38.88 -13.33
N MET A 51 -10.70 -39.27 -14.29
CA MET A 51 -10.93 -40.66 -14.68
C MET A 51 -9.64 -41.30 -15.19
N LEU A 52 -8.89 -40.66 -16.08
CA LEU A 52 -7.61 -41.14 -16.56
C LEU A 52 -6.58 -41.25 -15.42
N ARG A 53 -6.58 -40.29 -14.49
CA ARG A 53 -5.72 -40.34 -13.30
C ARG A 53 -6.06 -41.55 -12.45
N ARG A 54 -7.33 -41.81 -12.20
CA ARG A 54 -7.77 -42.99 -11.42
C ARG A 54 -7.38 -44.30 -12.10
N ALA A 55 -7.57 -44.38 -13.42
CA ALA A 55 -7.17 -45.55 -14.20
C ALA A 55 -5.65 -45.79 -14.13
N TRP A 56 -4.85 -44.73 -14.25
CA TRP A 56 -3.40 -44.80 -14.13
C TRP A 56 -2.96 -45.28 -12.74
N MET A 57 -3.57 -44.72 -11.68
CA MET A 57 -3.30 -45.13 -10.30
C MET A 57 -3.64 -46.64 -10.09
N LYS A 58 -4.77 -47.10 -10.61
CA LYS A 58 -5.21 -48.49 -10.53
C LYS A 58 -4.23 -49.41 -11.26
N GLN A 59 -3.76 -49.04 -12.44
CA GLN A 59 -2.79 -49.80 -13.21
C GLN A 59 -1.43 -49.93 -12.51
N ASN A 60 -1.03 -48.89 -11.74
CA ASN A 60 0.25 -48.85 -11.03
C ASN A 60 0.14 -49.27 -9.55
N ASN A 61 -1.01 -49.77 -9.10
CA ASN A 61 -1.28 -50.20 -7.72
C ASN A 61 -1.01 -49.07 -6.67
N ILE A 62 -1.37 -47.82 -7.00
CA ILE A 62 -1.24 -46.65 -6.11
C ILE A 62 -2.63 -46.38 -5.53
N GLU A 63 -2.80 -46.49 -4.23
CA GLU A 63 -4.06 -46.21 -3.55
C GLU A 63 -4.17 -44.73 -3.13
N VAL A 64 -3.06 -44.13 -2.68
CA VAL A 64 -3.00 -42.75 -2.20
C VAL A 64 -1.91 -42.00 -2.94
N LEU A 65 -2.22 -40.79 -3.36
CA LEU A 65 -1.28 -39.90 -4.06
C LEU A 65 -0.42 -39.19 -3.04
N GLU A 66 0.83 -39.62 -2.87
CA GLU A 66 1.82 -38.97 -1.99
C GLU A 66 2.69 -37.96 -2.72
N SER A 67 2.74 -38.00 -4.06
CA SER A 67 3.56 -37.12 -4.89
C SER A 67 2.88 -36.82 -6.24
N PRO A 68 3.24 -35.71 -6.93
CA PRO A 68 2.69 -35.41 -8.23
C PRO A 68 3.05 -36.48 -9.26
N LEU A 69 2.07 -36.86 -10.05
CA LEU A 69 2.28 -37.76 -11.17
C LEU A 69 2.90 -37.00 -12.33
N LYS A 70 4.13 -37.33 -12.69
CA LYS A 70 4.88 -36.66 -13.78
C LYS A 70 4.11 -36.73 -15.11
N GLU A 71 3.39 -37.79 -15.37
CA GLU A 71 2.59 -38.03 -16.56
C GLU A 71 1.38 -37.08 -16.66
N PHE A 72 0.92 -36.52 -15.52
CA PHE A 72 -0.21 -35.60 -15.45
C PHE A 72 0.18 -34.11 -15.38
N ILE A 73 1.48 -33.80 -15.27
CA ILE A 73 1.98 -32.41 -15.28
C ILE A 73 1.48 -31.61 -16.51
N PRO A 74 1.44 -32.17 -17.75
CA PRO A 74 0.93 -31.44 -18.92
C PRO A 74 -0.54 -31.02 -18.78
N PHE A 75 -1.32 -31.65 -17.91
CA PHE A 75 -2.73 -31.33 -17.66
C PHE A 75 -2.94 -30.36 -16.49
N ASN A 76 -1.89 -29.79 -15.92
CA ASN A 76 -1.98 -28.77 -14.87
C ASN A 76 -2.29 -27.36 -15.42
N LYS A 77 -2.42 -27.23 -16.73
CA LYS A 77 -2.84 -25.98 -17.41
C LYS A 77 -4.28 -25.61 -17.09
N PRO A 78 -4.72 -24.37 -17.34
CA PRO A 78 -6.13 -24.00 -17.28
C PRO A 78 -6.99 -24.97 -18.07
N ILE A 79 -8.10 -25.45 -17.47
CA ILE A 79 -8.92 -26.52 -18.04
C ILE A 79 -9.46 -26.16 -19.44
N GLN A 80 -9.64 -24.87 -19.72
CA GLN A 80 -10.12 -24.34 -21.00
C GLN A 80 -9.08 -24.48 -22.13
N GLU A 81 -7.79 -24.61 -21.79
CA GLU A 81 -6.69 -24.79 -22.76
C GLU A 81 -6.45 -26.27 -23.10
N ILE A 82 -7.11 -27.20 -22.38
CA ILE A 82 -6.95 -28.64 -22.58
C ILE A 82 -8.01 -29.16 -23.56
N ASN A 83 -7.57 -29.66 -24.69
CA ASN A 83 -8.42 -30.24 -25.72
C ASN A 83 -8.54 -31.75 -25.60
N ALA A 84 -9.60 -32.32 -26.22
CA ALA A 84 -9.76 -33.79 -26.27
C ALA A 84 -8.57 -34.51 -26.96
N GLY A 85 -7.91 -33.80 -27.89
CA GLY A 85 -6.71 -34.30 -28.56
C GLY A 85 -5.55 -34.57 -27.60
N ASP A 86 -5.40 -33.73 -26.56
CA ASP A 86 -4.32 -33.83 -25.58
C ASP A 86 -4.48 -35.07 -24.67
N LEU A 87 -5.71 -35.50 -24.43
CA LEU A 87 -6.03 -36.66 -23.58
C LEU A 87 -5.96 -38.00 -24.33
N ARG A 88 -6.13 -38.00 -25.67
CA ARG A 88 -6.18 -39.24 -26.48
C ARG A 88 -4.97 -40.16 -26.33
N PRO A 89 -3.71 -39.67 -26.34
CA PRO A 89 -2.54 -40.51 -26.19
C PRO A 89 -2.57 -41.31 -24.88
N MET A 90 -2.89 -40.63 -23.77
CA MET A 90 -2.97 -41.25 -22.44
C MET A 90 -4.16 -42.20 -22.34
N ALA A 91 -5.33 -41.84 -22.86
CA ALA A 91 -6.50 -42.68 -22.91
C ALA A 91 -6.21 -44.00 -23.65
N LYS A 92 -5.51 -43.94 -24.79
CA LYS A 92 -5.10 -45.10 -25.57
C LYS A 92 -4.08 -45.96 -24.82
N GLN A 93 -3.14 -45.33 -24.11
CA GLN A 93 -2.15 -46.06 -23.31
C GLN A 93 -2.79 -46.82 -22.14
N LEU A 94 -3.79 -46.24 -21.51
CA LEU A 94 -4.49 -46.83 -20.37
C LEU A 94 -5.64 -47.78 -20.78
N GLY A 95 -6.00 -47.83 -22.06
CA GLY A 95 -7.14 -48.60 -22.57
C GLY A 95 -8.51 -48.08 -22.10
N VAL A 96 -8.62 -46.78 -21.80
CA VAL A 96 -9.81 -46.14 -21.25
C VAL A 96 -10.47 -45.28 -22.33
N SER A 97 -11.79 -45.41 -22.48
CA SER A 97 -12.58 -44.55 -23.38
C SER A 97 -12.68 -43.12 -22.82
N LEU A 98 -12.60 -42.09 -23.68
CA LEU A 98 -12.87 -40.72 -23.28
C LEU A 98 -14.38 -40.36 -23.23
N ASN A 99 -15.24 -41.32 -23.64
CA ASN A 99 -16.66 -41.17 -23.47
C ASN A 99 -17.05 -41.41 -22.01
N VAL A 100 -17.60 -40.39 -21.34
CA VAL A 100 -17.97 -40.48 -19.91
C VAL A 100 -19.10 -41.51 -19.70
N ASP A 101 -19.99 -41.67 -20.65
CA ASP A 101 -21.12 -42.60 -20.62
C ASP A 101 -20.73 -44.05 -21.02
N ASP A 102 -19.46 -44.33 -21.22
CA ASP A 102 -19.00 -45.67 -21.53
C ASP A 102 -19.20 -46.59 -20.30
N PRO A 103 -19.90 -47.76 -20.46
CA PRO A 103 -20.14 -48.70 -19.37
C PRO A 103 -18.86 -49.14 -18.63
N ASP A 104 -17.74 -49.27 -19.35
CA ASP A 104 -16.45 -49.67 -18.77
C ASP A 104 -15.85 -48.58 -17.85
N ASN A 105 -16.24 -47.33 -18.02
CA ASN A 105 -15.78 -46.19 -17.21
C ASN A 105 -16.55 -46.04 -15.90
N ARG A 106 -17.75 -46.60 -15.76
CA ARG A 106 -18.63 -46.43 -14.59
C ARG A 106 -17.93 -46.77 -13.28
N SER A 107 -17.20 -47.87 -13.22
CA SER A 107 -16.48 -48.30 -12.02
C SER A 107 -15.39 -47.28 -11.61
N LEU A 108 -14.67 -46.72 -12.57
CA LEU A 108 -13.64 -45.70 -12.34
C LEU A 108 -14.25 -44.39 -11.82
N LEU A 109 -15.39 -43.97 -12.38
CA LEU A 109 -16.11 -42.78 -11.96
C LEU A 109 -16.70 -42.93 -10.57
N MET A 110 -17.30 -44.10 -10.28
CA MET A 110 -17.83 -44.39 -8.94
C MET A 110 -16.73 -44.34 -7.89
N GLU A 111 -15.57 -44.94 -8.15
CA GLU A 111 -14.42 -44.93 -7.24
C GLU A 111 -13.81 -43.50 -7.06
N GLU A 112 -13.65 -42.73 -8.14
CA GLU A 112 -13.01 -41.39 -8.08
C GLU A 112 -13.90 -40.38 -7.38
N PHE A 113 -15.22 -40.40 -7.66
CA PHE A 113 -16.16 -39.41 -7.12
C PHE A 113 -16.92 -39.90 -5.89
N GLY A 114 -16.77 -41.18 -5.48
CA GLY A 114 -17.49 -41.75 -4.36
C GLY A 114 -18.98 -41.89 -4.61
N LEU A 115 -19.38 -42.27 -5.84
CA LEU A 115 -20.76 -42.38 -6.27
C LEU A 115 -21.31 -43.79 -6.05
N ASN A 116 -22.64 -43.87 -5.86
CA ASN A 116 -23.39 -45.09 -5.80
C ASN A 116 -24.06 -45.39 -7.15
N GLU A 117 -24.53 -46.61 -7.34
CA GLU A 117 -25.28 -47.01 -8.55
C GLU A 117 -26.51 -46.11 -8.79
N SER A 118 -27.15 -45.59 -7.75
CA SER A 118 -28.31 -44.71 -7.85
C SER A 118 -27.98 -43.29 -8.36
N ASN A 119 -26.72 -42.87 -8.26
CA ASN A 119 -26.31 -41.48 -8.58
C ASN A 119 -25.47 -41.39 -9.86
N ILE A 120 -24.96 -42.51 -10.37
CA ILE A 120 -24.05 -42.52 -11.53
C ILE A 120 -24.71 -42.01 -12.80
N ASP A 121 -25.95 -42.39 -13.06
CA ASP A 121 -26.66 -41.93 -14.26
C ASP A 121 -26.90 -40.42 -14.23
N ARG A 122 -27.30 -39.87 -13.08
CA ARG A 122 -27.42 -38.43 -12.89
C ARG A 122 -26.08 -37.71 -13.00
N PHE A 123 -25.01 -38.33 -12.50
CA PHE A 123 -23.66 -37.78 -12.67
C PHE A 123 -23.30 -37.64 -14.15
N ILE A 124 -23.51 -38.68 -14.94
CA ILE A 124 -23.24 -38.68 -16.39
C ILE A 124 -24.07 -37.60 -17.08
N GLU A 125 -25.36 -37.53 -16.79
CA GLU A 125 -26.27 -36.51 -17.33
C GLU A 125 -25.75 -35.08 -17.02
N VAL A 126 -25.38 -34.82 -15.77
CA VAL A 126 -24.84 -33.51 -15.34
C VAL A 126 -23.53 -33.17 -16.06
N VAL A 127 -22.62 -34.13 -16.22
CA VAL A 127 -21.36 -33.91 -16.93
C VAL A 127 -21.58 -33.64 -18.41
N GLU A 128 -22.58 -34.29 -19.01
CA GLU A 128 -22.91 -34.14 -20.43
C GLU A 128 -23.74 -32.88 -20.76
N SER A 129 -24.59 -32.42 -19.85
CA SER A 129 -25.38 -31.20 -20.02
C SER A 129 -24.67 -29.94 -19.48
N GLY A 130 -23.72 -30.10 -18.52
CA GLY A 130 -23.16 -29.02 -17.74
C GLY A 130 -24.09 -28.55 -16.61
N MET A 131 -23.60 -27.65 -15.79
CA MET A 131 -24.34 -27.04 -14.69
C MET A 131 -24.58 -25.56 -14.98
N ASN A 132 -25.78 -25.06 -14.64
CA ASN A 132 -26.17 -23.66 -14.84
C ASN A 132 -26.27 -22.95 -13.48
N PRO A 133 -25.18 -22.39 -12.93
CA PRO A 133 -25.23 -21.66 -11.70
C PRO A 133 -25.95 -20.31 -11.86
N GLN A 134 -26.66 -19.90 -10.83
CA GLN A 134 -27.09 -18.51 -10.70
C GLN A 134 -25.91 -17.69 -10.19
N VAL A 135 -25.50 -16.67 -10.94
CA VAL A 135 -24.38 -15.79 -10.56
C VAL A 135 -24.93 -14.46 -10.07
N LEU A 136 -24.61 -14.13 -8.85
CA LEU A 136 -24.97 -12.90 -8.19
C LEU A 136 -23.71 -12.08 -7.89
N ASN A 137 -23.58 -10.99 -8.62
CA ASN A 137 -22.49 -10.04 -8.45
C ASN A 137 -23.02 -8.59 -8.50
N ALA A 138 -22.15 -7.62 -8.27
CA ALA A 138 -22.52 -6.20 -8.22
C ALA A 138 -23.24 -5.67 -9.48
N ARG A 139 -23.23 -6.43 -10.59
CA ARG A 139 -23.92 -6.04 -11.85
C ARG A 139 -25.40 -6.46 -11.86
N LYS A 140 -25.84 -7.34 -10.95
CA LYS A 140 -27.21 -7.89 -10.90
C LYS A 140 -27.93 -7.58 -9.58
N HIS A 141 -27.81 -6.35 -9.13
CA HIS A 141 -28.33 -5.93 -7.82
C HIS A 141 -29.85 -5.99 -7.72
N ASP A 142 -30.56 -5.71 -8.80
CA ASP A 142 -32.04 -5.67 -8.81
C ASP A 142 -32.68 -7.07 -8.68
N GLU A 143 -31.97 -8.13 -9.04
CA GLU A 143 -32.44 -9.53 -8.97
C GLU A 143 -31.98 -10.26 -7.70
N GLU A 144 -31.19 -9.58 -6.85
CA GLU A 144 -30.51 -10.17 -5.69
C GLU A 144 -31.44 -10.93 -4.77
N GLY A 145 -32.55 -10.31 -4.36
CA GLY A 145 -33.51 -10.91 -3.45
C GLY A 145 -34.09 -12.23 -3.97
N MET A 146 -34.47 -12.25 -5.24
CA MET A 146 -35.08 -13.44 -5.88
C MET A 146 -34.06 -14.59 -6.07
N ILE A 147 -32.83 -14.27 -6.44
CA ILE A 147 -31.78 -15.28 -6.65
C ILE A 147 -31.42 -15.93 -5.30
N ILE A 148 -31.26 -15.13 -4.24
CA ILE A 148 -30.92 -15.63 -2.90
C ILE A 148 -32.06 -16.44 -2.31
N ALA A 149 -33.30 -16.02 -2.47
CA ALA A 149 -34.46 -16.78 -1.98
C ALA A 149 -34.54 -18.20 -2.60
N LYS A 150 -34.12 -18.35 -3.86
CA LYS A 150 -34.05 -19.63 -4.58
C LYS A 150 -32.80 -20.46 -4.27
N ALA A 151 -31.79 -19.89 -3.59
CA ALA A 151 -30.52 -20.56 -3.34
C ALA A 151 -30.64 -21.82 -2.46
N GLY A 152 -31.72 -21.96 -1.69
CA GLY A 152 -32.02 -23.14 -0.88
C GLY A 152 -32.84 -24.24 -1.60
N ALA A 153 -33.20 -24.05 -2.86
CA ALA A 153 -33.95 -25.05 -3.63
C ALA A 153 -33.12 -26.30 -3.93
N LEU A 154 -33.79 -27.45 -4.09
CA LEU A 154 -33.13 -28.73 -4.38
C LEU A 154 -32.24 -28.62 -5.63
N GLY A 155 -30.94 -28.94 -5.46
CA GLY A 155 -29.96 -28.90 -6.53
C GLY A 155 -29.53 -27.51 -7.01
N ALA A 156 -29.94 -26.43 -6.34
CA ALA A 156 -29.54 -25.08 -6.71
C ALA A 156 -28.03 -24.85 -6.52
N ILE A 157 -27.42 -24.13 -7.48
CA ILE A 157 -26.03 -23.67 -7.39
C ILE A 157 -26.08 -22.15 -7.51
N THR A 158 -25.68 -21.46 -6.45
CA THR A 158 -25.62 -19.99 -6.41
C THR A 158 -24.17 -19.55 -6.18
N ILE A 159 -23.60 -18.78 -7.09
CA ILE A 159 -22.27 -18.18 -6.93
C ILE A 159 -22.49 -16.71 -6.61
N ALA A 160 -22.02 -16.27 -5.45
CA ALA A 160 -22.23 -14.91 -4.98
C ALA A 160 -20.91 -14.23 -4.61
N THR A 161 -20.73 -12.95 -5.00
CA THR A 161 -19.64 -12.13 -4.46
C THR A 161 -19.98 -11.64 -3.05
N ASN A 162 -18.96 -11.19 -2.32
CA ASN A 162 -18.98 -10.91 -0.89
C ASN A 162 -20.15 -10.02 -0.38
N MET A 163 -20.77 -9.21 -1.20
CA MET A 163 -21.83 -8.29 -0.79
C MET A 163 -23.25 -8.80 -1.07
N ALA A 164 -23.37 -9.91 -1.77
CA ALA A 164 -24.66 -10.39 -2.23
C ALA A 164 -25.47 -11.07 -1.10
N GLY A 165 -26.73 -10.67 -0.95
CA GLY A 165 -27.69 -11.30 -0.05
C GLY A 165 -27.64 -10.84 1.41
N ARG A 166 -27.11 -9.67 1.72
CA ARG A 166 -27.16 -9.13 3.07
C ARG A 166 -28.61 -8.76 3.45
N GLY A 167 -29.13 -9.39 4.52
CA GLY A 167 -30.49 -9.14 5.00
C GLY A 167 -31.56 -10.07 4.42
N VAL A 168 -31.24 -10.91 3.44
CA VAL A 168 -32.18 -11.92 2.91
C VAL A 168 -31.90 -13.28 3.56
N ASP A 169 -32.95 -13.96 3.97
CA ASP A 169 -32.87 -15.30 4.55
C ASP A 169 -32.97 -16.37 3.46
N ILE A 170 -32.14 -17.42 3.53
CA ILE A 170 -32.17 -18.56 2.61
C ILE A 170 -33.00 -19.66 3.25
N LYS A 171 -34.17 -19.93 2.70
CA LYS A 171 -35.05 -21.00 3.17
C LYS A 171 -34.73 -22.29 2.39
N LEU A 172 -34.65 -23.41 3.09
CA LEU A 172 -34.52 -24.72 2.45
C LEU A 172 -35.79 -25.04 1.62
N GLY A 173 -35.62 -25.66 0.47
CA GLY A 173 -36.69 -25.87 -0.49
C GLY A 173 -36.94 -24.70 -1.45
N GLY A 174 -36.31 -23.52 -1.20
CA GLY A 174 -36.47 -22.30 -1.99
C GLY A 174 -37.57 -21.39 -1.44
N GLU A 175 -38.20 -20.62 -2.32
CA GLU A 175 -39.25 -19.68 -1.96
C GLU A 175 -40.63 -20.22 -2.39
N LEU A 176 -41.56 -20.17 -1.46
CA LEU A 176 -42.96 -20.46 -1.74
C LEU A 176 -43.75 -19.15 -1.72
N ASP A 177 -44.53 -18.91 -2.80
CA ASP A 177 -45.35 -17.74 -2.98
C ASP A 177 -46.39 -17.61 -1.82
N GLU A 178 -46.51 -16.43 -1.23
CA GLU A 178 -47.48 -16.17 -0.18
C GLU A 178 -48.95 -16.42 -0.65
N GLU A 179 -49.19 -16.25 -1.94
CA GLU A 179 -50.51 -16.54 -2.52
C GLU A 179 -50.82 -18.03 -2.42
N ARG A 180 -49.87 -18.91 -2.77
CA ARG A 180 -50.00 -20.36 -2.66
C ARG A 180 -50.20 -20.83 -1.20
N ILE A 181 -49.54 -20.19 -0.25
CA ILE A 181 -49.76 -20.46 1.19
C ILE A 181 -51.20 -20.04 1.59
N ARG A 182 -51.64 -18.87 1.14
CA ARG A 182 -53.01 -18.38 1.43
C ARG A 182 -54.08 -19.28 0.85
N ASP A 183 -53.89 -19.76 -0.39
CA ASP A 183 -54.80 -20.67 -1.06
C ASP A 183 -54.88 -22.02 -0.36
N THR A 184 -53.73 -22.59 0.04
CA THR A 184 -53.68 -23.82 0.82
C THR A 184 -54.38 -23.64 2.18
N ASN A 185 -54.21 -22.50 2.86
CA ASN A 185 -54.91 -22.17 4.08
C ASN A 185 -56.41 -22.05 3.89
N ARG A 186 -56.88 -21.53 2.73
CA ARG A 186 -58.31 -21.47 2.40
C ARG A 186 -58.95 -22.86 2.26
N VAL A 187 -58.19 -23.80 1.64
CA VAL A 187 -58.66 -25.20 1.53
C VAL A 187 -58.79 -25.83 2.90
N LEU A 188 -57.77 -25.66 3.79
CA LEU A 188 -57.82 -26.18 5.17
C LEU A 188 -58.97 -25.56 5.95
N THR A 189 -59.18 -24.25 5.86
CA THR A 189 -60.28 -23.54 6.55
C THR A 189 -61.64 -24.04 6.08
N LYS A 190 -61.84 -24.30 4.77
CA LYS A 190 -63.04 -24.89 4.21
C LYS A 190 -63.38 -26.26 4.79
N MET A 191 -62.30 -27.02 5.15
CA MET A 191 -62.44 -28.32 5.81
C MET A 191 -62.60 -28.25 7.32
N GLY A 192 -62.74 -27.03 7.88
CA GLY A 192 -62.93 -26.82 9.31
C GLY A 192 -61.64 -26.90 10.13
N ILE A 193 -60.48 -26.84 9.50
CA ILE A 193 -59.18 -26.89 10.13
C ILE A 193 -58.62 -25.45 10.21
N ASP A 194 -58.19 -24.99 11.40
CA ASP A 194 -57.56 -23.66 11.55
C ASP A 194 -56.06 -23.72 11.21
N PRO A 195 -55.65 -23.18 10.05
CA PRO A 195 -54.25 -23.26 9.62
C PRO A 195 -53.35 -22.22 10.28
N TYR A 196 -53.88 -21.21 10.95
CA TYR A 196 -53.10 -20.08 11.48
C TYR A 196 -52.36 -20.39 12.78
N ASN A 197 -52.82 -21.38 13.52
CA ASN A 197 -52.19 -21.87 14.76
C ASN A 197 -51.35 -23.12 14.55
N MET A 198 -51.11 -23.55 13.26
CA MET A 198 -50.36 -24.74 12.91
C MET A 198 -48.95 -24.39 12.46
N THR A 199 -47.98 -25.25 12.81
CA THR A 199 -46.64 -25.26 12.21
C THR A 199 -46.68 -25.66 10.72
N LEU A 200 -45.61 -25.46 9.99
CA LEU A 200 -45.53 -25.90 8.58
C LEU A 200 -45.78 -27.40 8.45
N ASP A 201 -45.20 -28.21 9.31
CA ASP A 201 -45.31 -29.69 9.29
C ASP A 201 -46.72 -30.14 9.64
N GLU A 202 -47.35 -29.53 10.65
CA GLU A 202 -48.77 -29.83 11.01
C GLU A 202 -49.71 -29.48 9.85
N ARG A 203 -49.47 -28.39 9.17
CA ARG A 203 -50.23 -27.94 8.01
C ARG A 203 -50.09 -28.87 6.82
N TYR A 204 -48.86 -29.34 6.60
CA TYR A 204 -48.55 -30.35 5.59
C TYR A 204 -49.28 -31.67 5.88
N GLN A 205 -49.21 -32.20 7.10
CA GLN A 205 -49.92 -33.40 7.48
C GLN A 205 -51.45 -33.25 7.41
N ALA A 206 -51.96 -32.05 7.67
CA ALA A 206 -53.39 -31.76 7.54
C ALA A 206 -53.84 -31.74 6.07
N ILE A 207 -53.07 -31.10 5.15
CA ILE A 207 -53.44 -31.01 3.72
C ILE A 207 -53.34 -32.37 3.02
N LEU A 208 -52.41 -33.23 3.43
CA LEU A 208 -52.31 -34.60 2.88
C LEU A 208 -53.50 -35.48 3.21
N LYS A 209 -54.27 -35.17 4.25
CA LYS A 209 -55.50 -35.89 4.64
C LYS A 209 -56.73 -35.39 3.86
N VAL A 210 -56.63 -34.24 3.18
CA VAL A 210 -57.73 -33.71 2.38
C VAL A 210 -57.74 -34.39 1.02
N PRO A 211 -58.88 -34.96 0.57
CA PRO A 211 -58.95 -35.58 -0.75
C PRO A 211 -58.66 -34.55 -1.87
N PRO A 212 -57.91 -34.92 -2.92
CA PRO A 212 -57.58 -34.01 -4.01
C PRO A 212 -58.80 -33.38 -4.68
N GLU A 213 -59.93 -34.03 -4.68
CA GLU A 213 -61.20 -33.56 -5.21
C GLU A 213 -61.72 -32.30 -4.46
N GLU A 214 -61.36 -32.10 -3.20
CA GLU A 214 -61.76 -30.96 -2.38
C GLU A 214 -60.84 -29.73 -2.57
N TYR A 215 -59.73 -29.85 -3.27
CA TYR A 215 -58.85 -28.73 -3.58
C TYR A 215 -59.50 -27.70 -4.48
N GLY A 216 -60.39 -28.16 -5.39
CA GLY A 216 -61.14 -27.30 -6.31
C GLY A 216 -60.24 -26.39 -7.14
N VAL A 217 -60.54 -25.10 -7.16
CA VAL A 217 -59.77 -24.09 -7.94
C VAL A 217 -58.35 -23.85 -7.38
N TYR A 218 -58.03 -24.36 -6.20
CA TYR A 218 -56.74 -24.19 -5.53
C TYR A 218 -55.79 -25.42 -5.69
N GLU A 219 -56.16 -26.38 -6.56
CA GLU A 219 -55.42 -27.62 -6.71
C GLU A 219 -53.94 -27.38 -7.08
N GLU A 220 -53.68 -26.44 -7.99
CA GLU A 220 -52.30 -26.10 -8.40
C GLU A 220 -51.50 -25.50 -7.23
N SER A 221 -52.10 -24.61 -6.46
CA SER A 221 -51.44 -23.99 -5.28
C SER A 221 -51.17 -25.03 -4.19
N VAL A 222 -52.10 -25.96 -3.95
CA VAL A 222 -51.92 -27.04 -2.97
C VAL A 222 -50.81 -28.03 -3.38
N LYS A 223 -50.81 -28.45 -4.67
CA LYS A 223 -49.73 -29.31 -5.19
C LYS A 223 -48.38 -28.65 -5.06
N ALA A 224 -48.25 -27.37 -5.41
CA ALA A 224 -47.01 -26.62 -5.27
C ALA A 224 -46.56 -26.47 -3.80
N TYR A 225 -47.51 -26.38 -2.86
CA TYR A 225 -47.21 -26.37 -1.44
C TYR A 225 -46.67 -27.73 -0.97
N ILE A 226 -47.27 -28.82 -1.38
CA ILE A 226 -46.85 -30.19 -1.05
C ILE A 226 -45.46 -30.43 -1.64
N ASP A 227 -45.24 -30.14 -2.91
CA ASP A 227 -43.95 -30.29 -3.59
C ASP A 227 -42.85 -29.47 -2.90
N TYR A 228 -43.17 -28.26 -2.44
CA TYR A 228 -42.21 -27.43 -1.69
C TYR A 228 -41.77 -28.08 -0.38
N ILE A 229 -42.73 -28.61 0.42
CA ILE A 229 -42.40 -29.26 1.68
C ILE A 229 -41.58 -30.54 1.44
N ASP A 230 -41.97 -31.36 0.46
CA ASP A 230 -41.23 -32.56 0.08
C ASP A 230 -39.78 -32.25 -0.35
N GLN A 231 -39.60 -31.17 -1.12
CA GLN A 231 -38.25 -30.72 -1.50
C GLN A 231 -37.46 -30.19 -0.31
N MET A 232 -38.11 -29.47 0.60
CA MET A 232 -37.49 -28.96 1.83
C MET A 232 -37.00 -30.10 2.73
N GLU A 233 -37.83 -31.16 2.93
CA GLU A 233 -37.44 -32.35 3.71
C GLU A 233 -36.29 -33.08 3.03
N LYS A 234 -36.33 -33.30 1.72
CA LYS A 234 -35.22 -33.92 0.97
C LYS A 234 -33.92 -33.12 1.12
N VAL A 235 -33.98 -31.79 1.10
CA VAL A 235 -32.79 -30.94 1.31
C VAL A 235 -32.27 -31.07 2.73
N ARG A 236 -33.15 -31.18 3.73
CA ARG A 236 -32.77 -31.43 5.15
C ARG A 236 -32.07 -32.76 5.30
N ASP A 237 -32.60 -33.83 4.70
CA ASP A 237 -32.02 -35.18 4.73
C ASP A 237 -30.64 -35.25 4.07
N LEU A 238 -30.43 -34.43 3.01
CA LEU A 238 -29.12 -34.28 2.35
C LEU A 238 -28.11 -33.45 3.15
N GLY A 239 -28.50 -32.95 4.33
CA GLY A 239 -27.65 -32.13 5.22
C GLY A 239 -27.74 -30.63 4.96
N GLY A 240 -28.84 -30.17 4.34
CA GLY A 240 -29.16 -28.74 4.15
C GLY A 240 -28.22 -28.01 3.20
N LEU A 241 -28.18 -26.68 3.31
CA LEU A 241 -27.36 -25.82 2.45
C LEU A 241 -25.88 -26.07 2.68
N HIS A 242 -25.14 -26.29 1.59
CA HIS A 242 -23.67 -26.39 1.61
C HIS A 242 -23.04 -25.06 1.16
N VAL A 243 -22.24 -24.43 2.02
CA VAL A 243 -21.56 -23.16 1.75
C VAL A 243 -20.10 -23.41 1.42
N ILE A 244 -19.67 -22.95 0.24
CA ILE A 244 -18.29 -23.06 -0.23
C ILE A 244 -17.67 -21.65 -0.25
N GLY A 245 -16.53 -21.46 0.42
CA GLY A 245 -15.70 -20.26 0.29
C GLY A 245 -14.53 -20.54 -0.65
N SER A 246 -14.37 -19.72 -1.69
CA SER A 246 -13.25 -19.86 -2.63
C SER A 246 -11.93 -19.32 -2.07
N GLU A 247 -11.97 -18.46 -1.09
CA GLU A 247 -10.82 -17.81 -0.46
C GLU A 247 -11.23 -17.23 0.89
N ARG A 248 -10.25 -16.78 1.71
CA ARG A 248 -10.52 -16.02 2.93
C ARG A 248 -10.63 -14.53 2.62
N HIS A 249 -11.51 -13.85 3.33
CA HIS A 249 -11.63 -12.41 3.29
C HIS A 249 -10.67 -11.76 4.31
N GLU A 250 -10.39 -10.48 4.13
CA GLU A 250 -9.55 -9.70 5.05
C GLU A 250 -10.06 -9.70 6.50
N SER A 251 -11.34 -9.96 6.71
CA SER A 251 -11.96 -10.00 8.03
C SER A 251 -12.67 -11.32 8.27
N ARG A 252 -12.38 -11.97 9.39
CA ARG A 252 -13.07 -13.18 9.87
C ARG A 252 -14.59 -12.98 10.01
N ARG A 253 -15.02 -11.73 10.26
CA ARG A 253 -16.45 -11.39 10.32
C ARG A 253 -17.15 -11.68 9.00
N ILE A 254 -16.52 -11.42 7.87
CA ILE A 254 -17.08 -11.67 6.53
C ILE A 254 -17.15 -13.17 6.26
N ASP A 255 -16.11 -13.92 6.57
CA ASP A 255 -16.12 -15.38 6.46
C ASP A 255 -17.20 -16.02 7.33
N ASN A 256 -17.38 -15.51 8.56
CA ASN A 256 -18.43 -15.97 9.46
C ASN A 256 -19.84 -15.59 8.97
N GLN A 257 -20.00 -14.45 8.29
CA GLN A 257 -21.26 -14.10 7.63
C GLN A 257 -21.59 -15.04 6.48
N LEU A 258 -20.59 -15.47 5.71
CA LEU A 258 -20.76 -16.48 4.67
C LEU A 258 -21.11 -17.83 5.28
N ARG A 259 -20.37 -18.31 6.29
CA ARG A 259 -20.67 -19.55 7.02
C ARG A 259 -22.07 -19.52 7.63
N GLY A 260 -22.46 -18.38 8.22
CA GLY A 260 -23.76 -18.17 8.83
C GLY A 260 -24.93 -18.12 7.83
N ARG A 261 -24.71 -18.33 6.54
CA ARG A 261 -25.77 -18.59 5.57
C ARG A 261 -26.28 -20.04 5.65
N ALA A 262 -25.43 -20.99 6.06
CA ALA A 262 -25.83 -22.34 6.37
C ALA A 262 -26.43 -22.44 7.78
N ALA A 263 -27.19 -23.52 8.03
CA ALA A 263 -27.71 -23.89 9.35
C ALA A 263 -28.56 -22.77 10.05
N ARG A 264 -29.32 -22.01 9.30
CA ARG A 264 -30.21 -20.99 9.85
C ARG A 264 -31.43 -21.63 10.49
N GLN A 265 -31.96 -20.99 11.53
CA GLN A 265 -33.18 -21.41 12.24
C GLN A 265 -33.17 -22.85 12.75
N GLY A 266 -31.97 -23.44 12.94
CA GLY A 266 -31.81 -24.82 13.39
C GLY A 266 -31.79 -25.86 12.27
N ASP A 267 -31.88 -25.45 11.02
CA ASP A 267 -31.74 -26.36 9.88
C ASP A 267 -30.32 -26.94 9.80
N PRO A 268 -30.13 -28.14 9.23
CA PRO A 268 -28.80 -28.69 8.95
C PRO A 268 -28.09 -27.83 7.90
N GLY A 269 -26.76 -27.84 7.95
CA GLY A 269 -25.93 -27.14 6.98
C GLY A 269 -24.46 -27.45 7.18
N SER A 270 -23.64 -27.17 6.17
CA SER A 270 -22.20 -27.33 6.26
C SER A 270 -21.46 -26.24 5.50
N SER A 271 -20.20 -26.02 5.83
CA SER A 271 -19.36 -25.09 5.10
C SER A 271 -17.95 -25.64 4.90
N ARG A 272 -17.35 -25.33 3.74
CA ARG A 272 -15.97 -25.69 3.40
C ARG A 272 -15.29 -24.53 2.70
N PHE A 273 -14.04 -24.21 3.09
CA PHE A 273 -13.21 -23.22 2.44
C PHE A 273 -12.09 -23.90 1.66
N PHE A 274 -11.91 -23.48 0.41
CA PHE A 274 -10.82 -23.91 -0.45
C PHE A 274 -9.84 -22.75 -0.58
N LEU A 275 -8.62 -22.96 -0.11
CA LEU A 275 -7.63 -21.90 -0.01
C LEU A 275 -6.42 -22.21 -0.89
N SER A 276 -5.80 -21.19 -1.44
CA SER A 276 -4.58 -21.26 -2.23
C SER A 276 -3.47 -20.47 -1.54
N LEU A 277 -2.25 -20.93 -1.71
CA LEU A 277 -1.07 -20.17 -1.27
C LEU A 277 -0.85 -18.90 -2.11
N GLN A 278 -1.55 -18.80 -3.26
CA GLN A 278 -1.57 -17.62 -4.12
C GLN A 278 -2.66 -16.62 -3.75
N ASP A 279 -3.56 -16.95 -2.79
CA ASP A 279 -4.56 -16.04 -2.30
C ASP A 279 -3.88 -14.79 -1.70
N GLU A 280 -4.46 -13.62 -1.93
CA GLU A 280 -3.87 -12.33 -1.60
C GLU A 280 -3.46 -12.22 -0.12
N ILE A 281 -4.31 -12.70 0.79
CA ILE A 281 -4.03 -12.72 2.23
C ILE A 281 -2.78 -13.53 2.55
N VAL A 282 -2.63 -14.70 1.90
CA VAL A 282 -1.50 -15.59 2.12
C VAL A 282 -0.23 -14.99 1.53
N ARG A 283 -0.32 -14.40 0.33
CA ARG A 283 0.80 -13.78 -0.36
C ARG A 283 1.35 -12.54 0.37
N LEU A 284 0.47 -11.66 0.87
CA LEU A 284 0.87 -10.40 1.50
C LEU A 284 1.27 -10.57 2.98
N PHE A 285 0.66 -11.51 3.69
CA PHE A 285 0.81 -11.63 5.15
C PHE A 285 1.27 -13.00 5.64
N GLY A 286 1.35 -14.00 4.76
CA GLY A 286 1.87 -15.35 5.06
C GLY A 286 3.39 -15.38 5.24
N GLY A 287 4.09 -14.47 4.58
CA GLY A 287 5.50 -14.19 4.75
C GLY A 287 6.48 -15.35 4.47
N GLU A 288 7.75 -15.12 4.80
CA GLU A 288 8.87 -16.05 4.64
C GLU A 288 8.67 -17.39 5.37
N GLN A 289 7.85 -17.43 6.41
CA GLN A 289 7.57 -18.65 7.18
C GLN A 289 6.85 -19.70 6.33
N LEU A 290 5.92 -19.27 5.47
CA LEU A 290 5.19 -20.17 4.58
C LEU A 290 6.10 -20.71 3.47
N GLU A 291 6.93 -19.84 2.86
CA GLU A 291 7.93 -20.29 1.88
C GLU A 291 8.94 -21.28 2.49
N GLY A 292 9.38 -21.04 3.71
CA GLY A 292 10.29 -21.94 4.42
C GLY A 292 9.69 -23.31 4.68
N VAL A 293 8.40 -23.37 5.00
CA VAL A 293 7.68 -24.66 5.18
C VAL A 293 7.49 -25.36 3.84
N LEU A 294 7.11 -24.65 2.79
CA LEU A 294 6.92 -25.20 1.44
C LEU A 294 8.22 -25.75 0.85
N LYS A 295 9.35 -25.02 0.99
CA LYS A 295 10.67 -25.50 0.57
C LYS A 295 11.11 -26.76 1.30
N ARG A 296 10.77 -26.89 2.61
CA ARG A 296 11.10 -28.09 3.40
C ARG A 296 10.27 -29.33 3.04
N VAL A 297 9.03 -29.12 2.63
CA VAL A 297 8.09 -30.21 2.33
C VAL A 297 8.16 -30.66 0.86
N ASN A 298 8.94 -29.98 0.02
CA ASN A 298 9.11 -30.28 -1.42
C ASN A 298 7.78 -30.33 -2.21
N LEU A 299 6.77 -29.56 -1.76
CA LEU A 299 5.38 -29.59 -2.24
C LEU A 299 5.08 -28.52 -3.31
N LEU A 300 6.09 -27.83 -3.83
CA LEU A 300 5.90 -26.71 -4.77
C LEU A 300 5.17 -27.07 -6.08
N ASP A 301 5.01 -28.38 -6.37
CA ASP A 301 4.40 -28.83 -7.63
C ASP A 301 3.14 -29.71 -7.45
N VAL A 302 2.51 -29.71 -6.27
CA VAL A 302 1.46 -30.69 -5.99
C VAL A 302 0.06 -30.07 -6.02
N ASN A 303 -0.73 -30.41 -7.03
CA ASN A 303 -2.19 -30.17 -7.07
C ASN A 303 -2.97 -31.14 -6.13
N VAL A 304 -2.41 -31.49 -4.98
CA VAL A 304 -3.06 -32.33 -3.97
C VAL A 304 -3.51 -31.45 -2.83
N PRO A 305 -4.78 -31.54 -2.38
CA PRO A 305 -5.24 -30.79 -1.23
C PRO A 305 -4.44 -31.12 0.02
N LEU A 306 -3.91 -30.08 0.67
CA LEU A 306 -3.17 -30.23 1.93
C LEU A 306 -4.15 -30.07 3.10
N GLU A 307 -4.59 -31.18 3.66
CA GLU A 307 -5.42 -31.19 4.87
C GLU A 307 -4.53 -31.29 6.11
N ASN A 308 -3.94 -30.15 6.53
CA ASN A 308 -3.10 -30.09 7.71
C ASN A 308 -3.46 -28.88 8.59
N ASN A 309 -3.66 -29.13 9.87
CA ASN A 309 -3.98 -28.11 10.87
C ASN A 309 -2.93 -26.98 10.98
N LEU A 310 -1.68 -27.25 10.60
CA LEU A 310 -0.63 -26.23 10.59
C LEU A 310 -0.93 -25.13 9.55
N PHE A 311 -1.33 -25.51 8.33
CA PHE A 311 -1.68 -24.54 7.29
C PHE A 311 -2.92 -23.73 7.68
N SER A 312 -3.92 -24.38 8.27
CA SER A 312 -5.11 -23.68 8.76
C SER A 312 -4.75 -22.60 9.79
N ARG A 313 -3.90 -22.91 10.76
CA ARG A 313 -3.42 -21.94 11.77
C ARG A 313 -2.61 -20.81 11.17
N MET A 314 -1.74 -21.09 10.20
CA MET A 314 -0.93 -20.06 9.53
C MET A 314 -1.82 -19.07 8.77
N ILE A 315 -2.86 -19.57 8.10
CA ILE A 315 -3.82 -18.73 7.38
C ILE A 315 -4.64 -17.90 8.37
N GLU A 316 -5.07 -18.46 9.49
CA GLU A 316 -5.76 -17.74 10.55
C GLU A 316 -4.88 -16.62 11.15
N GLN A 317 -3.60 -16.90 11.39
CA GLN A 317 -2.65 -15.87 11.86
C GLN A 317 -2.41 -14.78 10.83
N SER A 318 -2.35 -15.12 9.53
CA SER A 318 -2.24 -14.13 8.46
C SER A 318 -3.47 -13.22 8.44
N GLN A 319 -4.67 -13.78 8.57
CA GLN A 319 -5.92 -13.03 8.65
C GLN A 319 -5.96 -12.11 9.90
N GLU A 320 -5.48 -12.56 11.05
CA GLU A 320 -5.35 -11.72 12.26
C GLU A 320 -4.42 -10.53 12.05
N ARG A 321 -3.31 -10.72 11.35
CA ARG A 321 -2.39 -9.62 11.02
C ARG A 321 -3.04 -8.57 10.11
N VAL A 322 -3.79 -9.02 9.09
CA VAL A 322 -4.54 -8.11 8.21
C VAL A 322 -5.60 -7.35 9.00
N GLU A 323 -6.37 -8.04 9.84
CA GLU A 323 -7.37 -7.39 10.70
C GLU A 323 -6.75 -6.35 11.62
N GLY A 324 -5.57 -6.66 12.22
CA GLY A 324 -4.81 -5.73 13.05
C GLY A 324 -4.34 -4.50 12.29
N ALA A 325 -3.70 -4.69 11.15
CA ALA A 325 -3.24 -3.59 10.29
C ALA A 325 -4.39 -2.68 9.84
N ASN A 326 -5.51 -3.28 9.41
CA ASN A 326 -6.70 -2.54 9.01
C ASN A 326 -7.37 -1.82 10.20
N PHE A 327 -7.29 -2.39 11.41
CA PHE A 327 -7.77 -1.74 12.63
C PHE A 327 -6.91 -0.52 12.96
N ASP A 328 -5.58 -0.66 12.94
CA ASP A 328 -4.66 0.43 13.24
C ASP A 328 -4.79 1.57 12.23
N ALA A 329 -4.89 1.25 10.94
CA ALA A 329 -5.13 2.26 9.90
C ALA A 329 -6.43 3.04 10.14
N ARG A 330 -7.53 2.35 10.49
CA ARG A 330 -8.80 3.02 10.80
C ARG A 330 -8.74 3.83 12.10
N LYS A 331 -8.01 3.35 13.10
CA LYS A 331 -7.80 4.07 14.36
C LYS A 331 -7.04 5.37 14.11
N HIS A 332 -5.93 5.33 13.36
CA HIS A 332 -5.20 6.53 12.98
C HIS A 332 -6.04 7.52 12.17
N THR A 333 -6.86 7.02 11.25
CA THR A 333 -7.79 7.87 10.49
C THR A 333 -8.79 8.56 11.42
N LEU A 334 -9.36 7.85 12.39
CA LEU A 334 -10.27 8.41 13.37
C LEU A 334 -9.59 9.46 14.27
N GLU A 335 -8.39 9.16 14.77
CA GLU A 335 -7.60 10.10 15.58
C GLU A 335 -7.32 11.40 14.79
N TYR A 336 -7.04 11.27 13.49
CA TYR A 336 -6.83 12.43 12.61
C TYR A 336 -8.11 13.23 12.38
N ASP A 337 -9.23 12.54 12.16
CA ASP A 337 -10.55 13.17 12.02
C ASP A 337 -10.98 13.91 13.29
N ASP A 338 -10.70 13.38 14.47
CA ASP A 338 -10.99 14.04 15.74
C ASP A 338 -10.23 15.36 15.90
N VAL A 339 -8.93 15.39 15.49
CA VAL A 339 -8.12 16.61 15.48
C VAL A 339 -8.72 17.62 14.50
N LEU A 340 -9.02 17.19 13.27
CA LEU A 340 -9.61 18.07 12.24
C LEU A 340 -10.98 18.62 12.66
N ASN A 341 -11.82 17.79 13.28
CA ASN A 341 -13.12 18.21 13.78
C ASN A 341 -12.99 19.22 14.93
N SER A 342 -12.02 19.02 15.84
CA SER A 342 -11.72 19.96 16.91
C SER A 342 -11.24 21.31 16.36
N GLN A 343 -10.35 21.29 15.35
CA GLN A 343 -9.90 22.50 14.66
C GLN A 343 -11.05 23.18 13.94
N ARG A 344 -11.87 22.43 13.20
CA ARG A 344 -13.05 22.96 12.49
C ARG A 344 -14.02 23.63 13.46
N LYS A 345 -14.32 22.97 14.59
CA LYS A 345 -15.21 23.49 15.61
C LYS A 345 -14.69 24.81 16.18
N ARG A 346 -13.38 24.89 16.50
CA ARG A 346 -12.73 26.11 16.99
C ARG A 346 -12.81 27.25 15.97
N ILE A 347 -12.53 26.96 14.69
CA ILE A 347 -12.62 27.97 13.62
C ILE A 347 -14.07 28.46 13.45
N TYR A 348 -15.05 27.55 13.51
CA TYR A 348 -16.45 27.95 13.39
C TYR A 348 -16.91 28.77 14.60
N GLU A 349 -16.49 28.42 15.80
CA GLU A 349 -16.76 29.19 17.01
C GLU A 349 -16.18 30.61 16.91
N GLN A 350 -14.93 30.73 16.43
CA GLN A 350 -14.31 32.04 16.20
C GLN A 350 -15.05 32.84 15.12
N ARG A 351 -15.41 32.19 14.02
CA ARG A 351 -16.20 32.82 12.95
C ARG A 351 -17.55 33.33 13.46
N ASP A 352 -18.26 32.50 14.21
CA ASP A 352 -19.57 32.85 14.74
C ASP A 352 -19.46 33.98 15.78
N GLN A 353 -18.39 34.01 16.59
CA GLN A 353 -18.09 35.16 17.45
C GLN A 353 -17.86 36.43 16.66
N ALA A 354 -17.08 36.35 15.55
CA ALA A 354 -16.83 37.52 14.70
C ALA A 354 -18.09 38.05 14.01
N PHE A 355 -19.11 37.20 13.76
CA PHE A 355 -20.38 37.66 13.20
C PHE A 355 -21.35 38.22 14.24
N VAL A 356 -21.24 37.83 15.50
CA VAL A 356 -22.18 38.21 16.56
C VAL A 356 -21.70 39.44 17.35
N LYS A 357 -20.37 39.60 17.51
CA LYS A 357 -19.77 40.75 18.21
C LYS A 357 -19.75 41.99 17.35
N GLU A 358 -20.22 43.11 17.88
CA GLU A 358 -20.14 44.43 17.23
C GLU A 358 -18.73 45.06 17.30
N ASP A 359 -17.95 44.70 18.36
CA ASP A 359 -16.57 45.14 18.56
C ASP A 359 -15.65 43.98 18.79
N LEU A 360 -14.65 43.82 17.92
CA LEU A 360 -13.64 42.77 17.93
C LEU A 360 -12.27 43.25 18.46
N SER A 361 -12.18 44.47 18.93
CA SER A 361 -10.88 45.09 19.31
C SER A 361 -10.17 44.26 20.41
N GLU A 362 -10.91 43.79 21.41
CA GLU A 362 -10.35 42.94 22.50
C GLU A 362 -9.83 41.59 21.97
N ASP A 363 -10.58 40.93 21.06
CA ASP A 363 -10.19 39.64 20.50
C ASP A 363 -8.93 39.79 19.61
N VAL A 364 -8.86 40.90 18.84
CA VAL A 364 -7.68 41.22 18.01
C VAL A 364 -6.45 41.51 18.89
N HIS A 365 -6.63 42.27 19.99
CA HIS A 365 -5.55 42.52 20.95
C HIS A 365 -5.04 41.21 21.58
N ALA A 366 -5.93 40.34 22.04
CA ALA A 366 -5.55 39.07 22.63
C ALA A 366 -4.82 38.14 21.63
N MET A 367 -5.26 38.12 20.36
CA MET A 367 -4.56 37.40 19.29
C MET A 367 -3.16 37.94 19.03
N LEU A 368 -3.01 39.29 18.99
CA LEU A 368 -1.72 39.94 18.82
C LEU A 368 -0.77 39.66 19.99
N GLU A 369 -1.27 39.76 21.22
CA GLU A 369 -0.48 39.40 22.42
C GLU A 369 0.00 37.94 22.36
N THR A 370 -0.88 36.99 22.04
CA THR A 370 -0.51 35.59 21.92
C THR A 370 0.52 35.36 20.80
N ASP A 371 0.40 36.00 19.66
CA ASP A 371 1.35 35.91 18.56
C ASP A 371 2.72 36.51 18.91
N LEU A 372 2.70 37.64 19.60
CA LEU A 372 3.92 38.29 20.12
C LEU A 372 4.63 37.43 21.15
N ASP A 373 3.90 36.86 22.12
CA ASP A 373 4.49 36.00 23.14
C ASP A 373 5.11 34.74 22.52
N ASN A 374 4.41 34.07 21.60
CA ASN A 374 4.93 32.91 20.88
C ASN A 374 6.19 33.23 20.05
N ARG A 375 6.29 34.42 19.47
CA ARG A 375 7.47 34.87 18.70
C ARG A 375 8.61 35.26 19.62
N LEU A 376 8.30 35.88 20.77
CA LEU A 376 9.28 36.21 21.81
C LEU A 376 9.91 34.96 22.38
N ASP A 377 9.12 33.97 22.75
CA ASP A 377 9.62 32.70 23.30
C ASP A 377 10.55 32.01 22.30
N LYS A 378 10.14 31.89 21.04
CA LYS A 378 11.00 31.32 19.99
C LYS A 378 12.28 32.12 19.75
N ALA A 379 12.19 33.45 19.78
CA ALA A 379 13.37 34.30 19.58
C ALA A 379 14.33 34.26 20.79
N MET A 380 13.82 34.03 21.99
CA MET A 380 14.65 33.89 23.20
C MET A 380 15.37 32.54 23.24
N ASP A 381 14.75 31.49 22.72
CA ASP A 381 15.32 30.13 22.72
C ASP A 381 16.32 29.88 21.58
N GLU A 382 16.05 30.43 20.38
CA GLU A 382 16.87 30.08 19.20
C GLU A 382 17.89 31.15 18.79
N GLU A 383 17.50 32.43 18.60
CA GLU A 383 18.42 33.46 18.09
C GLU A 383 17.84 34.88 18.24
N LYS A 384 18.41 35.70 19.10
CA LYS A 384 17.96 37.07 19.37
C LYS A 384 17.91 37.97 18.13
N TRP A 385 18.69 37.70 17.08
CA TRP A 385 18.68 38.43 15.84
C TRP A 385 17.39 38.28 15.02
N LYS A 386 16.68 37.12 15.13
CA LYS A 386 15.38 36.94 14.48
C LYS A 386 14.32 37.87 15.05
N LEU A 387 14.39 38.15 16.35
CA LEU A 387 13.54 39.16 16.99
C LEU A 387 13.82 40.53 16.45
N ALA A 388 15.10 40.91 16.30
CA ALA A 388 15.46 42.22 15.73
C ALA A 388 14.93 42.38 14.29
N LEU A 389 15.08 41.37 13.44
CA LEU A 389 14.52 41.36 12.09
C LEU A 389 12.99 41.48 12.07
N TYR A 390 12.31 40.81 13.00
CA TYR A 390 10.85 40.88 13.11
C TYR A 390 10.41 42.30 13.51
N LEU A 391 11.09 42.89 14.53
CA LEU A 391 10.80 44.25 14.97
C LEU A 391 11.12 45.28 13.88
N ASP A 392 12.18 45.10 13.10
CA ASP A 392 12.48 45.91 11.92
C ASP A 392 11.43 45.76 10.81
N SER A 393 10.78 44.59 10.68
CA SER A 393 9.68 44.41 9.73
C SER A 393 8.41 45.16 10.12
N ILE A 394 8.17 45.33 11.42
CA ILE A 394 7.02 46.07 11.97
C ILE A 394 7.31 47.57 11.90
N GLN A 395 8.55 47.99 12.23
CA GLN A 395 9.02 49.35 12.16
C GLN A 395 10.17 49.46 11.16
N PRO A 396 9.91 49.47 9.85
CA PRO A 396 10.94 49.63 8.83
C PRO A 396 11.41 51.10 8.78
N THR A 397 12.58 51.30 8.19
CA THR A 397 13.04 52.66 7.88
C THR A 397 12.08 53.32 6.90
N ILE A 398 11.54 54.48 7.26
CA ILE A 398 10.62 55.27 6.43
C ILE A 398 11.21 56.62 6.17
N GLU A 399 11.32 57.01 4.92
CA GLU A 399 11.75 58.34 4.47
C GLU A 399 10.60 59.02 3.73
N VAL A 400 10.09 60.10 4.32
CA VAL A 400 9.00 60.89 3.74
C VAL A 400 9.44 62.37 3.75
N GLU A 401 9.67 62.92 2.57
CA GLU A 401 10.16 64.30 2.36
C GLU A 401 11.47 64.57 3.13
N GLU A 402 11.43 65.43 4.15
CA GLU A 402 12.59 65.73 5.00
C GLU A 402 12.62 64.94 6.34
N ASN A 403 11.62 64.07 6.57
CA ASN A 403 11.54 63.30 7.79
C ASN A 403 12.07 61.87 7.56
N TYR A 404 13.05 61.49 8.35
CA TYR A 404 13.61 60.15 8.42
C TYR A 404 13.17 59.47 9.72
N LEU A 405 12.47 58.37 9.62
CA LEU A 405 12.08 57.53 10.74
C LEU A 405 12.95 56.28 10.71
N PRO A 406 13.84 56.10 11.70
CA PRO A 406 14.73 54.92 11.74
C PRO A 406 13.96 53.64 12.02
N SER A 407 14.51 52.52 11.54
CA SER A 407 14.00 51.22 11.93
C SER A 407 14.22 50.96 13.44
N PHE A 408 13.61 49.89 13.95
CA PHE A 408 13.77 49.49 15.36
C PHE A 408 15.26 49.31 15.72
N SER A 409 16.01 48.50 14.93
CA SER A 409 17.44 48.29 15.14
C SER A 409 18.26 49.58 15.04
N GLN A 410 17.95 50.45 14.09
CA GLN A 410 18.61 51.76 13.98
C GLN A 410 18.33 52.65 15.19
N SER A 411 17.12 52.60 15.74
CA SER A 411 16.75 53.36 16.95
C SER A 411 17.57 52.90 18.17
N LEU A 412 17.79 51.58 18.31
CA LEU A 412 18.65 51.03 19.35
C LEU A 412 20.12 51.45 19.18
N LEU A 413 20.64 51.45 17.96
CA LEU A 413 22.00 51.91 17.68
C LEU A 413 22.19 53.38 18.02
N ILE A 414 21.21 54.25 17.65
CA ILE A 414 21.23 55.67 18.01
C ILE A 414 21.19 55.84 19.51
N GLN A 415 20.39 55.07 20.25
CA GLN A 415 20.34 55.10 21.71
C GLN A 415 21.68 54.69 22.33
N SER A 416 22.25 53.57 21.89
CA SER A 416 23.55 53.09 22.35
C SER A 416 24.68 54.11 22.09
N LEU A 417 24.63 54.77 20.94
CA LEU A 417 25.57 55.82 20.60
C LEU A 417 25.43 57.03 21.52
N LYS A 418 24.21 57.47 21.82
CA LYS A 418 23.94 58.57 22.78
C LYS A 418 24.46 58.25 24.19
N GLU A 419 24.25 57.04 24.65
CA GLU A 419 24.72 56.58 25.95
C GLU A 419 26.28 56.59 26.06
N LYS A 420 26.97 56.23 24.97
CA LYS A 420 28.46 56.22 24.93
C LYS A 420 29.06 57.60 24.84
N VAL A 421 28.50 58.55 24.08
CA VAL A 421 29.13 59.84 23.78
C VAL A 421 28.47 61.02 24.45
N GLY A 422 27.32 60.87 25.10
CA GLY A 422 26.55 61.92 25.75
C GLY A 422 25.76 62.80 24.78
N SER A 423 25.02 63.82 25.32
CA SER A 423 24.10 64.67 24.54
C SER A 423 24.80 65.69 23.66
N ALA A 424 26.04 66.04 23.92
CA ALA A 424 26.85 67.02 23.18
C ALA A 424 28.21 66.43 22.79
N PRO A 425 28.29 65.47 21.88
CA PRO A 425 29.51 64.78 21.57
C PRO A 425 30.53 65.63 20.85
N GLU A 426 31.81 65.56 21.32
CA GLU A 426 32.94 66.05 20.53
C GLU A 426 33.15 65.13 19.30
N LYS A 427 33.62 65.72 18.21
CA LYS A 427 33.80 65.02 16.93
C LYS A 427 34.71 63.77 17.09
N GLU A 428 35.79 63.89 17.86
CA GLU A 428 36.74 62.81 18.07
C GLU A 428 36.14 61.65 18.89
N ASN A 429 35.36 61.98 19.94
CA ASN A 429 34.63 61.01 20.72
C ASN A 429 33.58 60.24 19.90
N LEU A 430 32.86 60.94 19.00
CA LEU A 430 31.88 60.37 18.10
C LEU A 430 32.54 59.45 17.07
N LEU A 431 33.68 59.87 16.48
CA LEU A 431 34.45 59.02 15.56
C LEU A 431 34.94 57.75 16.23
N ASN A 432 35.51 57.83 17.45
CA ASN A 432 35.99 56.67 18.19
C ASN A 432 34.87 55.73 18.56
N ALA A 433 33.72 56.24 19.00
CA ALA A 433 32.55 55.39 19.33
C ALA A 433 31.96 54.69 18.09
N LEU A 434 31.92 55.35 16.92
CA LEU A 434 31.47 54.75 15.67
C LEU A 434 32.45 53.69 15.12
N ASP A 435 33.78 53.97 15.21
CA ASP A 435 34.79 52.98 14.84
C ASP A 435 34.73 51.74 15.76
N GLU A 436 34.54 51.94 17.07
CA GLU A 436 34.36 50.84 18.02
C GLU A 436 33.10 49.98 17.70
N LEU A 437 31.96 50.65 17.46
CA LEU A 437 30.73 49.97 17.06
C LEU A 437 30.87 49.17 15.74
N SER A 438 31.56 49.77 14.78
CA SER A 438 31.81 49.12 13.48
C SER A 438 32.72 47.90 13.63
N ARG A 439 33.75 47.95 14.48
CA ARG A 439 34.62 46.83 14.78
C ARG A 439 33.88 45.72 15.54
N GLU A 440 33.02 46.06 16.49
CA GLU A 440 32.20 45.11 17.22
C GLU A 440 31.18 44.43 16.28
N ALA A 441 30.52 45.19 15.41
CA ALA A 441 29.60 44.61 14.41
C ALA A 441 30.32 43.63 13.47
N PHE A 442 31.50 44.00 12.97
CA PHE A 442 32.29 43.12 12.11
C PHE A 442 32.80 41.87 12.84
N ARG A 443 33.16 41.98 14.11
CA ARG A 443 33.53 40.83 14.91
C ARG A 443 32.38 39.85 15.05
N ARG A 444 31.16 40.35 15.31
CA ARG A 444 29.95 39.53 15.40
C ARG A 444 29.57 38.90 14.05
N GLU A 445 29.69 39.66 12.95
CA GLU A 445 29.49 39.13 11.59
C GLU A 445 30.43 37.93 11.33
N ASN A 446 31.70 38.01 11.76
CA ASN A 446 32.66 36.96 11.56
C ASN A 446 32.33 35.72 12.41
N GLU A 447 31.97 35.89 13.70
CA GLU A 447 31.54 34.79 14.57
C GLU A 447 30.36 34.04 13.98
N VAL A 448 29.29 34.74 13.60
CA VAL A 448 28.11 34.15 12.98
C VAL A 448 28.43 33.52 11.61
N GLY A 449 29.30 34.18 10.83
CA GLY A 449 29.74 33.65 9.54
C GLY A 449 30.46 32.33 9.65
N LEU A 450 31.35 32.18 10.63
CA LEU A 450 32.06 30.92 10.89
C LEU A 450 31.10 29.80 11.31
N GLU A 451 30.19 30.05 12.24
CA GLU A 451 29.17 29.07 12.70
C GLU A 451 28.26 28.62 11.53
N GLN A 452 27.89 29.56 10.65
CA GLN A 452 27.10 29.22 9.46
C GLN A 452 27.87 28.34 8.47
N MET A 453 29.18 28.57 8.30
CA MET A 453 30.01 27.71 7.42
C MET A 453 30.18 26.31 7.98
N GLU A 454 30.45 26.18 9.29
CA GLU A 454 30.49 24.86 9.97
C GLU A 454 29.16 24.11 9.78
N THR A 455 28.03 24.77 10.01
CA THR A 455 26.71 24.18 9.84
C THR A 455 26.44 23.75 8.38
N LEU A 456 26.88 24.56 7.40
CA LEU A 456 26.75 24.25 5.99
C LEU A 456 27.57 23.02 5.58
N ILE A 457 28.81 22.92 6.10
CA ILE A 457 29.70 21.78 5.85
C ILE A 457 29.09 20.51 6.46
N ARG A 458 28.66 20.55 7.73
CA ARG A 458 28.05 19.43 8.44
C ARG A 458 26.78 18.90 7.75
N ASN A 459 25.90 19.82 7.32
CA ASN A 459 24.68 19.46 6.58
C ASN A 459 25.03 18.82 5.22
N SER A 460 26.07 19.29 4.56
CA SER A 460 26.51 18.74 3.29
C SER A 460 27.16 17.38 3.45
N GLN A 461 27.92 17.15 4.54
CA GLN A 461 28.44 15.84 4.89
C GLN A 461 27.32 14.83 5.12
N SER A 462 26.32 15.16 5.93
CA SER A 462 25.16 14.29 6.18
C SER A 462 24.40 13.97 4.88
N GLY A 463 24.25 14.96 4.00
CA GLY A 463 23.65 14.76 2.68
C GLY A 463 24.48 13.85 1.77
N TYR A 464 25.80 13.95 1.84
CA TYR A 464 26.73 13.06 1.10
C TYR A 464 26.61 11.62 1.61
N GLU A 465 26.65 11.40 2.92
CA GLU A 465 26.56 10.07 3.54
C GLU A 465 25.25 9.37 3.14
N SER A 466 24.13 10.06 3.23
CA SER A 466 22.81 9.54 2.82
C SER A 466 22.76 9.20 1.33
N GLN A 467 23.32 10.06 0.46
CA GLN A 467 23.34 9.81 -0.99
C GLN A 467 24.31 8.69 -1.37
N LEU A 468 25.41 8.56 -0.65
CA LEU A 468 26.36 7.47 -0.86
C LEU A 468 25.72 6.12 -0.51
N GLU A 469 25.04 6.03 0.62
CA GLU A 469 24.31 4.83 1.04
C GLU A 469 23.23 4.43 0.01
N GLU A 470 22.40 5.39 -0.42
CA GLU A 470 21.35 5.15 -1.43
C GLU A 470 21.93 4.64 -2.74
N ARG A 471 22.98 5.29 -3.26
CA ARG A 471 23.56 4.92 -4.56
C ARG A 471 24.34 3.62 -4.52
N THR A 472 25.01 3.34 -3.40
CA THR A 472 25.70 2.06 -3.20
C THR A 472 24.69 0.92 -3.09
N ALA A 473 23.59 1.09 -2.35
CA ALA A 473 22.53 0.09 -2.28
C ALA A 473 21.90 -0.19 -3.66
N ASN A 474 21.61 0.85 -4.44
CA ASN A 474 21.08 0.68 -5.79
C ASN A 474 22.08 0.00 -6.73
N PHE A 475 23.39 0.30 -6.59
CA PHE A 475 24.43 -0.34 -7.36
C PHE A 475 24.60 -1.83 -6.99
N GLU A 476 24.44 -2.21 -5.72
CA GLU A 476 24.43 -3.62 -5.29
C GLU A 476 23.30 -4.41 -5.95
N LEU A 477 22.10 -3.84 -6.04
CA LEU A 477 20.98 -4.47 -6.75
C LEU A 477 21.31 -4.72 -8.25
N PHE A 478 22.00 -3.78 -8.88
CA PHE A 478 22.51 -3.99 -10.24
C PHE A 478 23.52 -5.13 -10.30
N VAL A 479 24.47 -5.19 -9.37
CA VAL A 479 25.49 -6.26 -9.30
C VAL A 479 24.85 -7.63 -9.12
N ASP A 480 23.84 -7.75 -8.29
CA ASP A 480 23.12 -9.01 -8.07
C ASP A 480 22.31 -9.41 -9.31
N SER A 481 21.66 -8.48 -10.00
CA SER A 481 21.00 -8.71 -11.28
C SER A 481 22.00 -9.17 -12.35
N LEU A 482 23.21 -8.58 -12.39
CA LEU A 482 24.27 -9.00 -13.30
C LEU A 482 24.72 -10.46 -13.02
N LYS A 483 24.90 -10.83 -11.75
CA LYS A 483 25.26 -12.20 -11.36
C LYS A 483 24.18 -13.21 -11.78
N GLU A 484 22.90 -12.88 -11.62
CA GLU A 484 21.80 -13.73 -12.07
C GLU A 484 21.79 -13.92 -13.58
N ARG A 485 21.93 -12.83 -14.36
CA ARG A 485 22.02 -12.89 -15.83
C ARG A 485 23.21 -13.73 -16.30
N LEU A 486 24.35 -13.65 -15.63
CA LEU A 486 25.54 -14.46 -15.95
C LEU A 486 25.31 -15.93 -15.65
N LYS A 487 24.64 -16.26 -14.54
CA LYS A 487 24.26 -17.62 -14.17
C LYS A 487 23.29 -18.22 -15.19
N GLU A 488 22.25 -17.48 -15.59
CA GLU A 488 21.32 -17.90 -16.64
C GLU A 488 22.01 -18.16 -17.99
N GLN A 489 22.97 -17.31 -18.36
CA GLN A 489 23.75 -17.53 -19.58
C GLN A 489 24.61 -18.79 -19.50
N GLN A 490 25.15 -19.10 -18.34
CA GLN A 490 25.98 -20.30 -18.16
C GLN A 490 25.12 -21.56 -18.20
N GLU A 491 23.99 -21.56 -17.53
CA GLU A 491 23.01 -22.66 -17.54
C GLU A 491 22.44 -22.88 -18.96
N ALA A 492 22.10 -21.82 -19.66
CA ALA A 492 21.62 -21.92 -21.03
C ALA A 492 22.67 -22.46 -22.02
N LYS A 493 23.96 -22.12 -21.84
CA LYS A 493 25.07 -22.70 -22.61
C LYS A 493 25.19 -24.21 -22.37
N GLU A 494 25.06 -24.65 -21.13
CA GLU A 494 25.12 -26.08 -20.78
C GLU A 494 23.92 -26.86 -21.35
N GLU A 495 22.74 -26.21 -21.45
CA GLU A 495 21.53 -26.78 -22.04
C GLU A 495 21.42 -26.63 -23.57
N GLY A 496 22.38 -25.97 -24.23
CA GLY A 496 22.37 -25.72 -25.68
C GLY A 496 21.30 -24.73 -26.16
N ARG A 497 20.75 -23.88 -25.25
CA ARG A 497 19.80 -22.81 -25.58
C ARG A 497 20.53 -21.53 -26.00
N VAL A 498 19.99 -20.82 -26.99
CA VAL A 498 20.54 -19.53 -27.45
C VAL A 498 19.93 -18.42 -26.58
N VAL A 499 20.78 -17.72 -25.83
CA VAL A 499 20.43 -16.51 -25.07
C VAL A 499 21.14 -15.31 -25.70
N GLU A 500 20.52 -14.16 -25.73
CA GLU A 500 21.15 -12.92 -26.22
C GLU A 500 22.42 -12.61 -25.41
N PRO A 501 23.53 -12.31 -26.11
CA PRO A 501 24.77 -11.98 -25.44
C PRO A 501 24.67 -10.64 -24.70
N ILE A 502 25.16 -10.61 -23.48
CA ILE A 502 25.25 -9.37 -22.68
C ILE A 502 26.19 -8.40 -23.39
N ARG A 503 25.71 -7.22 -23.75
CA ARG A 503 26.52 -6.18 -24.38
C ARG A 503 27.21 -5.34 -23.31
N PRO A 504 28.56 -5.31 -23.25
CA PRO A 504 29.28 -4.62 -22.18
C PRO A 504 28.96 -3.12 -22.06
N GLN A 505 28.65 -2.46 -23.19
CA GLN A 505 28.32 -1.03 -23.21
C GLN A 505 26.97 -0.74 -22.58
N ASP A 506 26.00 -1.63 -22.79
CA ASP A 506 24.64 -1.49 -22.23
C ASP A 506 24.68 -1.65 -20.71
N LEU A 507 25.51 -2.60 -20.21
CA LEU A 507 25.74 -2.77 -18.77
C LEU A 507 26.35 -1.52 -18.12
N LEU A 508 27.34 -0.90 -18.76
CA LEU A 508 27.97 0.30 -18.22
C LEU A 508 26.98 1.47 -18.17
N THR A 509 26.13 1.58 -19.20
CA THR A 509 25.09 2.59 -19.27
C THR A 509 24.01 2.34 -18.20
N GLU A 510 23.60 1.09 -18.03
CA GLU A 510 22.64 0.68 -16.98
C GLU A 510 23.19 0.99 -15.58
N ALA A 511 24.42 0.56 -15.28
CA ALA A 511 25.11 0.87 -14.04
C ALA A 511 25.21 2.38 -13.78
N GLY A 512 25.55 3.16 -14.83
CA GLY A 512 25.66 4.62 -14.76
C GLY A 512 24.34 5.30 -14.46
N ASN A 513 23.25 4.84 -15.07
CA ASN A 513 21.90 5.37 -14.82
C ASN A 513 21.43 5.06 -13.40
N ILE A 514 21.68 3.85 -12.90
CA ILE A 514 21.29 3.41 -11.55
C ILE A 514 22.09 4.17 -10.49
N ALA A 515 23.42 4.24 -10.65
CA ALA A 515 24.31 4.96 -9.74
C ALA A 515 24.27 6.49 -9.91
N ARG A 516 23.66 6.98 -10.99
CA ARG A 516 23.67 8.40 -11.43
C ARG A 516 25.08 8.96 -11.52
N VAL A 517 26.01 8.18 -12.09
CA VAL A 517 27.40 8.52 -12.28
C VAL A 517 27.85 8.14 -13.69
N GLY A 518 28.58 9.01 -14.35
CA GLY A 518 29.16 8.72 -15.65
C GLY A 518 30.44 7.89 -15.52
N PHE A 519 30.33 6.57 -15.63
CA PHE A 519 31.46 5.67 -15.55
C PHE A 519 32.33 5.70 -16.81
N LYS A 520 33.64 5.55 -16.61
CA LYS A 520 34.60 5.45 -17.71
C LYS A 520 35.47 4.21 -17.51
N LEU A 521 35.34 3.25 -18.42
CA LEU A 521 36.15 2.03 -18.45
C LEU A 521 36.86 1.88 -19.81
N SER A 522 38.06 1.31 -19.80
CA SER A 522 38.74 0.91 -21.02
C SER A 522 38.04 -0.30 -21.68
N PRO A 523 38.21 -0.54 -22.98
CA PRO A 523 37.58 -1.67 -23.67
C PRO A 523 37.85 -3.04 -23.03
N ASP A 524 39.04 -3.23 -22.47
CA ASP A 524 39.40 -4.48 -21.79
C ASP A 524 38.67 -4.63 -20.45
N LYS A 525 38.50 -3.54 -19.68
CA LYS A 525 37.74 -3.52 -18.42
C LYS A 525 36.25 -3.70 -18.67
N LEU A 526 35.74 -3.16 -19.79
CA LEU A 526 34.34 -3.36 -20.19
C LEU A 526 34.02 -4.84 -20.45
N ARG A 527 34.93 -5.60 -21.07
CA ARG A 527 34.76 -7.05 -21.27
C ARG A 527 34.73 -7.79 -19.93
N LYS A 528 35.66 -7.46 -19.04
CA LYS A 528 35.71 -8.04 -17.69
C LYS A 528 34.45 -7.72 -16.86
N LEU A 529 33.84 -6.54 -17.02
CA LEU A 529 32.58 -6.21 -16.41
C LEU A 529 31.46 -7.17 -16.89
N ALA A 530 31.41 -7.46 -18.19
CA ALA A 530 30.47 -8.42 -18.75
C ALA A 530 30.75 -9.89 -18.34
N GLU A 531 31.91 -10.17 -17.78
CA GLU A 531 32.28 -11.46 -17.18
C GLU A 531 32.04 -11.49 -15.66
N GLY A 532 31.63 -10.36 -15.07
CA GLY A 532 31.34 -10.24 -13.63
C GLY A 532 32.60 -10.16 -12.74
N ASP A 533 33.72 -9.63 -13.27
CA ASP A 533 34.98 -9.51 -12.52
C ASP A 533 34.80 -8.60 -11.28
N ALA A 534 35.04 -9.17 -10.10
CA ALA A 534 34.88 -8.49 -8.84
C ALA A 534 35.75 -7.23 -8.69
N ASN A 535 36.96 -7.20 -9.31
CA ASN A 535 37.84 -6.03 -9.23
C ASN A 535 37.28 -4.86 -10.03
N ILE A 536 36.58 -5.12 -11.13
CA ILE A 536 35.97 -4.07 -11.94
C ILE A 536 34.72 -3.53 -11.25
N ILE A 537 33.95 -4.40 -10.60
CA ILE A 537 32.80 -3.98 -9.78
C ILE A 537 33.26 -3.07 -8.63
N GLU A 538 34.33 -3.42 -7.94
CA GLU A 538 34.90 -2.61 -6.87
C GLU A 538 35.46 -1.27 -7.38
N GLU A 539 36.07 -1.28 -8.58
CA GLU A 539 36.50 -0.03 -9.23
C GLU A 539 35.31 0.89 -9.54
N LEU A 540 34.17 0.36 -10.01
CA LEU A 540 32.96 1.15 -10.25
C LEU A 540 32.39 1.71 -8.94
N ARG A 541 32.41 0.93 -7.86
CA ARG A 541 31.99 1.37 -6.52
C ARG A 541 32.84 2.56 -6.05
N SER A 542 34.16 2.45 -6.17
CA SER A 542 35.07 3.55 -5.86
C SER A 542 34.82 4.79 -6.73
N GLN A 543 34.48 4.63 -8.02
CA GLN A 543 34.12 5.76 -8.88
C GLN A 543 32.84 6.48 -8.43
N ILE A 544 31.87 5.78 -7.82
CA ILE A 544 30.67 6.41 -7.23
C ILE A 544 31.08 7.34 -6.08
N GLU A 545 31.91 6.84 -5.16
CA GLU A 545 32.39 7.63 -4.02
C GLU A 545 33.17 8.87 -4.47
N ILE A 546 34.13 8.69 -5.39
CA ILE A 546 34.92 9.80 -5.95
C ILE A 546 34.01 10.87 -6.56
N ALA A 547 33.09 10.46 -7.43
CA ALA A 547 32.23 11.40 -8.15
C ALA A 547 31.29 12.16 -7.22
N LEU A 548 30.74 11.47 -6.20
CA LEU A 548 29.89 12.09 -5.19
C LEU A 548 30.68 13.09 -4.34
N PHE A 549 31.79 12.67 -3.75
CA PHE A 549 32.63 13.52 -2.90
C PHE A 549 33.07 14.78 -3.65
N ALA A 550 33.64 14.61 -4.85
CA ALA A 550 34.05 15.76 -5.68
C ALA A 550 32.90 16.70 -5.99
N GLY A 551 31.72 16.17 -6.31
CA GLY A 551 30.52 16.96 -6.59
C GLY A 551 30.01 17.75 -5.38
N TYR A 552 30.09 17.19 -4.17
CA TYR A 552 29.72 17.89 -2.95
C TYR A 552 30.73 18.98 -2.58
N ILE A 553 32.03 18.69 -2.64
CA ILE A 553 33.10 19.66 -2.40
C ILE A 553 33.00 20.85 -3.37
N GLN A 554 32.81 20.60 -4.64
CA GLN A 554 32.66 21.66 -5.64
C GLN A 554 31.44 22.56 -5.36
N ARG A 555 30.30 21.96 -5.04
CA ARG A 555 29.08 22.72 -4.71
C ARG A 555 29.23 23.55 -3.44
N LEU A 556 29.85 22.98 -2.41
CA LEU A 556 30.13 23.68 -1.18
C LEU A 556 31.04 24.90 -1.38
N ASN A 557 32.17 24.73 -2.08
CA ASN A 557 33.07 25.84 -2.38
C ASN A 557 32.34 26.97 -3.12
N GLN A 558 31.48 26.63 -4.07
CA GLN A 558 30.68 27.63 -4.82
C GLN A 558 29.64 28.35 -3.93
N LEU A 559 29.00 27.63 -3.00
CA LEU A 559 28.07 28.22 -2.06
C LEU A 559 28.78 29.17 -1.07
N ILE A 560 29.97 28.79 -0.60
CA ILE A 560 30.78 29.61 0.31
C ILE A 560 31.31 30.84 -0.42
N GLU A 561 31.83 30.69 -1.64
CA GLU A 561 32.31 31.79 -2.47
C GLU A 561 31.21 32.84 -2.72
N ASN A 562 29.99 32.39 -3.04
CA ASN A 562 28.85 33.29 -3.26
C ASN A 562 28.45 34.06 -1.99
N ARG A 563 28.67 33.49 -0.79
CA ARG A 563 28.37 34.13 0.49
C ARG A 563 29.45 35.09 0.95
N MET A 564 30.71 34.79 0.65
CA MET A 564 31.88 35.56 1.13
C MET A 564 32.22 36.80 0.27
N ILE A 565 31.50 37.02 -0.82
CA ILE A 565 31.58 38.23 -1.67
C ILE A 565 33.04 38.66 -1.96
N GLY A 566 33.75 37.84 -2.73
CA GLY A 566 35.02 38.21 -3.41
C GLY A 566 36.31 38.14 -2.59
N ASP A 567 36.26 37.93 -1.28
CA ASP A 567 37.47 37.80 -0.43
C ASP A 567 37.90 36.34 -0.15
N TYR A 568 37.06 35.35 -0.55
CA TYR A 568 37.32 33.92 -0.32
C TYR A 568 38.04 33.28 -1.50
N GLU A 569 39.10 32.56 -1.20
CA GLU A 569 39.83 31.73 -2.14
C GLU A 569 39.63 30.26 -1.75
N PRO A 570 38.97 29.41 -2.57
CA PRO A 570 38.77 28.02 -2.24
C PRO A 570 40.09 27.28 -2.00
N PRO A 571 40.14 26.32 -1.08
CA PRO A 571 41.33 25.51 -0.87
C PRO A 571 41.74 24.76 -2.15
N THR A 572 43.02 24.85 -2.52
CA THR A 572 43.58 24.16 -3.68
C THR A 572 44.10 22.76 -3.35
N THR A 573 44.03 22.37 -2.09
CA THR A 573 44.47 21.05 -1.60
C THR A 573 43.57 19.94 -2.15
N LYS A 574 44.18 18.82 -2.56
CA LYS A 574 43.44 17.61 -2.90
C LYS A 574 43.15 16.85 -1.62
N PHE A 575 41.90 16.61 -1.33
CA PHE A 575 41.46 15.83 -0.18
C PHE A 575 41.34 14.36 -0.56
N GLU A 576 41.63 13.45 0.37
CA GLU A 576 41.30 12.04 0.23
C GLU A 576 39.76 11.86 0.22
N ILE A 577 39.28 10.79 -0.37
CA ILE A 577 37.85 10.53 -0.49
C ILE A 577 37.27 10.34 0.92
N GLY A 578 36.26 11.13 1.27
CA GLY A 578 35.63 11.06 2.60
C GLY A 578 36.35 11.84 3.71
N ASP A 579 37.45 12.53 3.39
CA ASP A 579 38.17 13.38 4.36
C ASP A 579 37.44 14.73 4.56
N TRP A 580 36.30 14.66 5.25
CA TRP A 580 35.49 15.82 5.59
C TRP A 580 36.18 16.72 6.62
N GLU A 581 36.90 16.14 7.59
CA GLU A 581 37.61 16.89 8.61
C GLU A 581 38.75 17.73 8.00
N GLY A 582 39.55 17.11 7.12
CA GLY A 582 40.60 17.84 6.41
C GLY A 582 40.04 18.95 5.51
N PHE A 583 38.89 18.71 4.85
CA PHE A 583 38.20 19.71 4.05
C PHE A 583 37.64 20.84 4.93
N GLU A 584 36.96 20.54 6.04
CA GLU A 584 36.39 21.51 6.96
C GLU A 584 37.50 22.44 7.50
N ASN A 585 38.58 21.89 7.98
CA ASN A 585 39.70 22.68 8.49
C ASN A 585 40.29 23.61 7.42
N ALA A 586 40.47 23.12 6.20
CA ALA A 586 41.03 23.93 5.12
C ALA A 586 40.07 25.07 4.69
N VAL A 587 38.77 24.81 4.67
CA VAL A 587 37.75 25.82 4.37
C VAL A 587 37.69 26.87 5.47
N MET A 588 37.67 26.44 6.75
CA MET A 588 37.63 27.37 7.88
C MET A 588 38.87 28.27 7.96
N ASP A 589 40.05 27.74 7.67
CA ASP A 589 41.26 28.53 7.54
C ASP A 589 41.19 29.55 6.40
N ALA A 590 40.63 29.14 5.24
CA ALA A 590 40.44 30.05 4.10
C ALA A 590 39.40 31.16 4.41
N VAL A 591 38.31 30.82 5.09
CA VAL A 591 37.29 31.78 5.54
C VAL A 591 37.88 32.76 6.56
N GLN A 592 38.63 32.27 7.56
CA GLN A 592 39.30 33.14 8.52
C GLN A 592 40.33 34.06 7.87
N LYS A 593 41.08 33.58 6.87
CA LYS A 593 42.00 34.39 6.08
C LYS A 593 41.23 35.49 5.34
N ALA A 594 40.11 35.18 4.72
CA ALA A 594 39.25 36.15 4.03
C ALA A 594 38.75 37.24 4.98
N PHE A 595 38.30 36.87 6.18
CA PHE A 595 37.89 37.82 7.20
C PHE A 595 39.05 38.71 7.68
N ARG A 596 40.24 38.15 7.87
CA ARG A 596 41.44 38.96 8.24
C ARG A 596 41.78 39.97 7.13
N THR A 597 41.78 39.56 5.88
CA THR A 597 42.04 40.43 4.72
C THR A 597 41.00 41.58 4.65
N ARG A 598 39.71 41.25 4.86
CA ARG A 598 38.62 42.22 4.91
C ARG A 598 38.76 43.18 6.11
N ALA A 599 39.17 42.67 7.28
CA ALA A 599 39.47 43.50 8.47
C ALA A 599 40.59 44.49 8.22
N GLU A 600 41.69 44.08 7.61
CA GLU A 600 42.80 44.97 7.27
C GLU A 600 42.35 46.09 6.29
N ARG A 601 41.54 45.76 5.30
CA ARG A 601 40.99 46.72 4.35
C ARG A 601 40.04 47.74 5.00
N LEU A 602 39.16 47.25 5.91
CA LEU A 602 38.18 48.11 6.56
C LEU A 602 38.76 48.91 7.74
N PHE A 603 39.60 48.32 8.54
CA PHE A 603 40.05 48.85 9.86
C PHE A 603 41.56 49.00 10.01
N GLY A 604 42.34 48.82 8.94
CA GLY A 604 43.80 49.02 8.97
C GLY A 604 44.21 50.49 9.17
N ASN A 605 45.50 50.80 9.16
CA ASN A 605 46.02 52.15 9.41
C ASN A 605 45.44 53.22 8.47
N GLN A 606 45.04 52.87 7.26
CA GLN A 606 44.32 53.72 6.31
C GLN A 606 42.99 53.04 5.96
N GLY A 607 42.32 52.48 6.95
CA GLY A 607 41.08 51.69 6.73
C GLY A 607 39.95 52.54 6.18
N GLN A 608 39.16 51.92 5.32
CA GLN A 608 38.06 52.54 4.63
C GLN A 608 37.04 53.12 5.60
N VAL A 609 36.66 52.40 6.66
CA VAL A 609 35.66 52.83 7.66
C VAL A 609 36.06 54.19 8.29
N LYS A 610 37.32 54.34 8.70
CA LYS A 610 37.78 55.59 9.29
C LYS A 610 37.71 56.76 8.29
N SER A 611 38.11 56.54 7.05
CA SER A 611 38.05 57.52 5.98
C SER A 611 36.62 57.98 5.68
N ASP A 612 35.71 57.02 5.63
CA ASP A 612 34.30 57.28 5.33
C ASP A 612 33.61 58.01 6.49
N LEU A 613 33.89 57.61 7.74
CA LEU A 613 33.40 58.31 8.94
C LEU A 613 33.93 59.73 9.04
N GLU A 614 35.21 59.99 8.77
CA GLU A 614 35.80 61.32 8.75
C GLU A 614 35.15 62.21 7.65
N SER A 615 34.85 61.62 6.52
CA SER A 615 34.14 62.28 5.40
C SER A 615 32.68 62.62 5.76
N ALA A 616 31.94 61.66 6.33
CA ALA A 616 30.55 61.83 6.76
C ALA A 616 30.42 62.91 7.85
N LEU A 617 31.40 62.99 8.76
CA LEU A 617 31.42 63.97 9.84
C LEU A 617 32.20 65.21 9.51
N ARG A 618 32.50 65.49 8.24
CA ARG A 618 33.30 66.66 7.84
C ARG A 618 32.66 68.02 8.22
N THR A 619 31.35 68.13 8.14
CA THR A 619 30.60 69.35 8.47
C THR A 619 30.03 69.36 9.88
N TYR A 620 30.25 68.27 10.65
CA TYR A 620 29.75 68.15 12.02
C TYR A 620 30.47 69.17 12.95
N GLN A 621 29.69 69.90 13.75
CA GLN A 621 30.17 70.77 14.82
C GLN A 621 29.57 70.31 16.15
N PRO A 622 30.38 70.28 17.21
CA PRO A 622 29.90 69.89 18.54
C PRO A 622 28.77 70.83 18.98
N ALA A 623 27.63 70.30 19.30
CA ALA A 623 26.48 71.01 19.83
C ALA A 623 25.60 70.04 20.61
N GLU A 624 24.73 70.53 21.47
CA GLU A 624 23.72 69.73 22.13
C GLU A 624 22.68 69.28 21.09
N LEU A 625 22.58 67.97 20.82
CA LEU A 625 21.76 67.38 19.79
C LEU A 625 20.38 66.99 20.34
N THR A 626 19.32 67.46 19.71
CA THR A 626 17.97 66.98 19.91
C THR A 626 17.79 65.61 19.27
N ASP A 627 16.78 64.87 19.68
CA ASP A 627 16.50 63.54 19.10
C ASP A 627 16.39 63.54 17.58
N LYS A 628 15.75 64.55 17.03
CA LYS A 628 15.61 64.72 15.57
C LYS A 628 16.97 64.95 14.88
N GLN A 629 17.88 65.67 15.54
CA GLN A 629 19.24 65.90 15.02
C GLN A 629 20.10 64.65 15.13
N TRP A 630 19.92 63.82 16.17
CA TRP A 630 20.55 62.51 16.29
C TRP A 630 20.14 61.58 15.16
N VAL A 631 18.84 61.51 14.85
CA VAL A 631 18.31 60.71 13.75
C VAL A 631 18.86 61.19 12.39
N GLN A 632 18.97 62.52 12.19
CA GLN A 632 19.52 63.08 10.95
C GLN A 632 21.03 62.83 10.83
N LEU A 633 21.77 62.93 11.94
CA LEU A 633 23.19 62.60 11.99
C LEU A 633 23.42 61.13 11.64
N PHE A 634 22.64 60.22 12.23
CA PHE A 634 22.71 58.80 11.94
C PHE A 634 22.39 58.46 10.47
N ARG A 635 21.38 59.13 9.88
CA ARG A 635 21.09 59.06 8.45
C ARG A 635 22.30 59.41 7.59
N THR A 636 23.01 60.48 7.91
CA THR A 636 24.21 60.91 7.16
C THR A 636 25.36 59.93 7.28
N ILE A 637 25.47 59.23 8.41
CA ILE A 637 26.51 58.22 8.69
C ILE A 637 26.18 56.88 8.03
N SER A 638 24.90 56.55 7.97
CA SER A 638 24.44 55.26 7.41
C SER A 638 24.35 55.23 5.87
N GLN A 639 24.34 56.38 5.21
CA GLN A 639 24.48 56.55 3.76
C GLN A 639 25.93 56.50 3.31
#